data_f647ca3370aec4255bf7d10804169b4c
#
_entry.id   f647ca3370aec4255bf7d10804169b4c
#
_cell.length_a   1.000
_cell.length_b   1.000
_cell.length_c   1.000
_cell.angle_alpha   90.00
_cell.angle_beta   90.00
_cell.angle_gamma   90.00
#
_symmetry.space_group_name_H-M   'P 1'
#
loop_
_entity.id
_entity.type
_entity.pdbx_description
1 polymer ?
#
loop_
_entity_poly.entity_id
_entity_poly.type
_entity_poly.pdbx_seq_one_letter_code
_entity_poly.pdbx_strand_id
1 'polypeptide(L)'
;KTISGVVGYIDLYPTVVELAGLPMPRHLQGAALAASLDDVEIPTKPAVFTRYQSGENIQTNRYSYSAWFEEGKMTGHMLFDHETDPLETVNVVDQPEYKSVTYELQNKLAAHIAQREEQANGQAEPARVRPNILLIMAEDLSARVGAFGDPVAVTPNIDRLASKGILYPNTFTTAGVCSPSRAAHILSRHQISIGAQHMRTSFFEESPYRTVPPNHIKAYPELLRREGYYTFTSWKLDYQFSSVTAGSGPFSIWDYEGDEPSWRGREEGQPFFGFISLMSSHEGQMFPATVAENNATGTRSHTVTPDQVPVPPYYPDHPVIREDIAQHYNNIQHMDQLLGELLAKLEADGLADNTIIIWTTDHGDGLPRAKREVYDSGIKVPLVVYWPERFRPGNPEESQIDDRLVSFIDIGPSILKIAGVEIPDYMQGTAQLALPPAPEQDYIYASKDRLDEFTFRERAVRNKQYKYILNLMPGKPGAQHISYRDQLPMMMELWQQYEAGNLNSVQRFWFEPRPEHELYDIVADPYEVNNLAGNPEYSKILEQMQNALESWRSSMPDYSEKSELEMAREFWPNGVQPVTSPPVLEISNNNRITIVPTDSNDSIGYRVNNGRWKIYSRPFVPPVGSSIQAKAVRYGWAESPVVSADLPE
;
A
#
# COMPACT_ATOMS: atom_id res chain seq x y z
N LYS A 1 -48.62 0.42 -11.78
CA LYS A 1 -48.04 -0.65 -12.63
C LYS A 1 -47.81 -1.88 -11.75
N THR A 2 -48.19 -3.06 -12.21
CA THR A 2 -47.94 -4.33 -11.53
C THR A 2 -47.07 -5.20 -12.45
N ILE A 3 -45.99 -5.77 -11.91
CA ILE A 3 -45.13 -6.72 -12.60
C ILE A 3 -45.60 -8.11 -12.18
N SER A 4 -45.94 -8.96 -13.15
CA SER A 4 -46.40 -10.33 -12.92
C SER A 4 -45.27 -11.34 -13.08
N GLY A 5 -44.30 -11.35 -12.17
CA GLY A 5 -43.20 -12.29 -12.20
C GLY A 5 -42.70 -12.65 -10.82
N VAL A 6 -41.96 -13.75 -10.68
CA VAL A 6 -41.36 -14.13 -9.40
C VAL A 6 -40.11 -13.27 -9.13
N VAL A 7 -40.00 -12.82 -7.87
CA VAL A 7 -38.92 -11.97 -7.38
C VAL A 7 -38.41 -12.54 -6.05
N GLY A 8 -37.11 -12.69 -5.92
CA GLY A 8 -36.46 -13.10 -4.65
C GLY A 8 -35.98 -11.89 -3.85
N TYR A 9 -35.93 -11.99 -2.53
CA TYR A 9 -35.33 -10.94 -1.68
C TYR A 9 -33.89 -10.61 -2.05
N ILE A 10 -33.14 -11.58 -2.58
CA ILE A 10 -31.76 -11.38 -3.05
C ILE A 10 -31.65 -10.42 -4.26
N ASP A 11 -32.78 -10.15 -4.95
CA ASP A 11 -32.87 -9.25 -6.10
C ASP A 11 -33.03 -7.78 -5.71
N LEU A 12 -33.38 -7.50 -4.47
CA LEU A 12 -33.63 -6.13 -3.99
C LEU A 12 -32.34 -5.32 -3.97
N TYR A 13 -31.27 -5.88 -3.42
CA TYR A 13 -30.00 -5.16 -3.30
C TYR A 13 -29.36 -4.83 -4.66
N PRO A 14 -29.20 -5.78 -5.61
CA PRO A 14 -28.73 -5.43 -6.96
C PRO A 14 -29.63 -4.42 -7.67
N THR A 15 -30.95 -4.48 -7.48
CA THR A 15 -31.88 -3.49 -8.05
C THR A 15 -31.63 -2.09 -7.51
N VAL A 16 -31.42 -1.94 -6.21
CA VAL A 16 -31.09 -0.64 -5.58
C VAL A 16 -29.75 -0.11 -6.08
N VAL A 17 -28.73 -0.97 -6.20
CA VAL A 17 -27.41 -0.61 -6.72
C VAL A 17 -27.51 -0.08 -8.16
N GLU A 18 -28.28 -0.77 -9.02
CA GLU A 18 -28.48 -0.37 -10.42
C GLU A 18 -29.25 0.96 -10.51
N LEU A 19 -30.34 1.12 -9.75
CA LEU A 19 -31.11 2.37 -9.71
C LEU A 19 -30.30 3.56 -9.18
N ALA A 20 -29.34 3.32 -8.30
CA ALA A 20 -28.43 4.32 -7.78
C ALA A 20 -27.28 4.66 -8.73
N GLY A 21 -27.13 3.97 -9.87
CA GLY A 21 -26.02 4.14 -10.80
C GLY A 21 -24.66 3.71 -10.24
N LEU A 22 -24.66 2.84 -9.22
CA LEU A 22 -23.44 2.36 -8.59
C LEU A 22 -22.89 1.10 -9.30
N PRO A 23 -21.57 0.84 -9.24
CA PRO A 23 -21.01 -0.38 -9.78
C PRO A 23 -21.54 -1.62 -9.06
N MET A 24 -21.95 -2.63 -9.84
CA MET A 24 -22.55 -3.85 -9.32
C MET A 24 -21.50 -4.72 -8.60
N PRO A 25 -21.67 -5.01 -7.29
CA PRO A 25 -20.76 -5.91 -6.56
C PRO A 25 -20.77 -7.33 -7.14
N ARG A 26 -19.60 -7.91 -7.36
CA ARG A 26 -19.44 -9.23 -8.04
C ARG A 26 -19.97 -10.43 -7.25
N HIS A 27 -20.12 -10.31 -5.93
CA HIS A 27 -20.56 -11.38 -5.04
C HIS A 27 -22.07 -11.56 -4.98
N LEU A 28 -22.84 -10.67 -5.61
CA LEU A 28 -24.30 -10.74 -5.57
C LEU A 28 -24.82 -11.85 -6.48
N GLN A 29 -25.73 -12.69 -5.93
CA GLN A 29 -26.39 -13.78 -6.65
C GLN A 29 -27.76 -13.38 -7.19
N GLY A 30 -28.32 -12.27 -6.70
CA GLY A 30 -29.58 -11.72 -7.18
C GLY A 30 -29.42 -11.03 -8.55
N ALA A 31 -30.53 -10.91 -9.27
CA ALA A 31 -30.60 -10.14 -10.51
C ALA A 31 -31.19 -8.75 -10.24
N ALA A 32 -30.65 -7.71 -10.87
CA ALA A 32 -31.24 -6.39 -10.84
C ALA A 32 -32.54 -6.35 -11.67
N LEU A 33 -33.53 -5.66 -11.17
CA LEU A 33 -34.88 -5.60 -11.75
C LEU A 33 -35.25 -4.17 -12.25
N ALA A 34 -34.28 -3.26 -12.32
CA ALA A 34 -34.53 -1.87 -12.69
C ALA A 34 -35.22 -1.77 -14.07
N ALA A 35 -34.76 -2.55 -15.06
CA ALA A 35 -35.36 -2.60 -16.39
C ALA A 35 -36.86 -3.02 -16.34
N SER A 36 -37.22 -4.00 -15.48
CA SER A 36 -38.61 -4.44 -15.30
C SER A 36 -39.48 -3.40 -14.56
N LEU A 37 -38.87 -2.51 -13.75
CA LEU A 37 -39.58 -1.40 -13.11
C LEU A 37 -39.91 -0.29 -14.11
N ASP A 38 -39.08 -0.08 -15.13
CA ASP A 38 -39.31 0.89 -16.19
C ASP A 38 -40.34 0.37 -17.21
N ASP A 39 -40.17 -0.88 -17.65
CA ASP A 39 -41.04 -1.56 -18.60
C ASP A 39 -41.52 -2.90 -18.01
N VAL A 40 -42.83 -2.98 -17.68
CA VAL A 40 -43.45 -4.14 -17.06
C VAL A 40 -43.57 -5.37 -17.97
N GLU A 41 -43.34 -5.21 -19.28
CA GLU A 41 -43.31 -6.32 -20.25
C GLU A 41 -41.94 -7.04 -20.25
N ILE A 42 -40.91 -6.45 -19.62
CA ILE A 42 -39.64 -7.10 -19.45
C ILE A 42 -39.78 -8.19 -18.37
N PRO A 43 -39.59 -9.47 -18.71
CA PRO A 43 -39.77 -10.56 -17.76
C PRO A 43 -38.74 -10.51 -16.62
N THR A 44 -39.16 -10.84 -15.41
CA THR A 44 -38.30 -11.00 -14.26
C THR A 44 -37.51 -12.32 -14.36
N LYS A 45 -37.74 -13.24 -13.43
CA LYS A 45 -37.12 -14.57 -13.43
C LYS A 45 -38.17 -15.65 -13.76
N PRO A 46 -37.75 -16.76 -14.40
CA PRO A 46 -38.64 -17.91 -14.61
C PRO A 46 -38.96 -18.65 -13.31
N ALA A 47 -38.06 -18.56 -12.30
CA ALA A 47 -38.24 -19.20 -11.00
C ALA A 47 -37.36 -18.51 -9.94
N VAL A 48 -37.75 -18.67 -8.66
CA VAL A 48 -36.90 -18.41 -7.49
C VAL A 48 -36.73 -19.69 -6.69
N PHE A 49 -35.59 -19.77 -5.99
CA PHE A 49 -35.23 -20.92 -5.17
C PHE A 49 -35.09 -20.49 -3.71
N THR A 50 -35.62 -21.31 -2.80
CA THR A 50 -35.54 -21.09 -1.36
C THR A 50 -35.15 -22.36 -0.64
N ARG A 51 -34.48 -22.21 0.53
CA ARG A 51 -34.07 -23.33 1.37
C ARG A 51 -34.45 -23.08 2.81
N TYR A 52 -34.99 -24.11 3.45
CA TYR A 52 -35.22 -24.12 4.89
C TYR A 52 -34.88 -25.50 5.47
N GLN A 53 -33.91 -25.56 6.35
CA GLN A 53 -33.36 -26.81 6.92
C GLN A 53 -32.95 -27.82 5.82
N SER A 54 -33.56 -29.01 5.79
CA SER A 54 -33.35 -30.05 4.76
C SER A 54 -34.28 -29.90 3.56
N GLY A 55 -35.18 -28.91 3.54
CA GLY A 55 -36.13 -28.63 2.47
C GLY A 55 -35.60 -27.63 1.46
N GLU A 56 -35.73 -27.95 0.19
CA GLU A 56 -35.43 -27.09 -0.96
C GLU A 56 -36.69 -26.83 -1.76
N ASN A 57 -36.91 -25.62 -2.25
CA ASN A 57 -38.09 -25.23 -3.00
C ASN A 57 -37.72 -24.50 -4.29
N ILE A 58 -38.50 -24.73 -5.33
CA ILE A 58 -38.55 -23.93 -6.56
C ILE A 58 -39.95 -23.34 -6.71
N GLN A 59 -40.01 -22.01 -6.81
CA GLN A 59 -41.26 -21.26 -7.01
C GLN A 59 -41.24 -20.63 -8.41
N THR A 60 -42.26 -20.95 -9.20
CA THR A 60 -42.55 -20.30 -10.49
C THR A 60 -43.80 -19.41 -10.36
N ASN A 61 -44.23 -18.76 -11.43
CA ASN A 61 -45.48 -17.97 -11.42
C ASN A 61 -46.71 -18.82 -11.10
N ARG A 62 -46.71 -20.12 -11.43
CA ARG A 62 -47.83 -21.01 -11.25
C ARG A 62 -47.62 -22.10 -10.21
N TYR A 63 -46.41 -22.67 -10.13
CA TYR A 63 -46.16 -23.86 -9.33
C TYR A 63 -45.18 -23.59 -8.21
N SER A 64 -45.42 -24.19 -7.05
CA SER A 64 -44.50 -24.32 -5.92
C SER A 64 -44.17 -25.79 -5.73
N TYR A 65 -42.88 -26.17 -5.92
CA TYR A 65 -42.40 -27.54 -5.72
C TYR A 65 -41.35 -27.56 -4.62
N SER A 66 -41.57 -28.37 -3.59
CA SER A 66 -40.68 -28.57 -2.47
C SER A 66 -40.20 -30.01 -2.37
N ALA A 67 -38.93 -30.23 -2.02
CA ALA A 67 -38.35 -31.54 -1.75
C ALA A 67 -37.50 -31.49 -0.48
N TRP A 68 -37.54 -32.55 0.32
CA TRP A 68 -36.74 -32.72 1.54
C TRP A 68 -35.70 -33.81 1.34
N PHE A 69 -34.51 -33.61 1.89
CA PHE A 69 -33.39 -34.53 1.72
C PHE A 69 -32.77 -34.91 3.07
N GLU A 70 -32.48 -36.22 3.25
CA GLU A 70 -31.69 -36.74 4.35
C GLU A 70 -30.56 -37.59 3.76
N GLU A 71 -29.34 -37.37 4.17
CA GLU A 71 -28.13 -38.04 3.65
C GLU A 71 -28.07 -38.06 2.10
N GLY A 72 -28.52 -36.95 1.46
CA GLY A 72 -28.52 -36.84 0.00
C GLY A 72 -29.64 -37.60 -0.72
N LYS A 73 -30.56 -38.25 0.03
CA LYS A 73 -31.72 -38.93 -0.53
C LYS A 73 -32.98 -38.12 -0.27
N MET A 74 -33.85 -37.97 -1.28
CA MET A 74 -35.14 -37.33 -1.13
C MET A 74 -36.04 -38.17 -0.24
N THR A 75 -36.54 -37.59 0.85
CA THR A 75 -37.42 -38.24 1.85
C THR A 75 -38.87 -37.85 1.71
N GLY A 76 -39.18 -36.79 0.97
CA GLY A 76 -40.52 -36.33 0.69
C GLY A 76 -40.55 -35.19 -0.31
N HIS A 77 -41.66 -34.97 -0.97
CA HIS A 77 -41.86 -33.84 -1.86
C HIS A 77 -43.34 -33.41 -1.93
N MET A 78 -43.59 -32.17 -2.32
CA MET A 78 -44.90 -31.57 -2.51
C MET A 78 -44.89 -30.71 -3.77
N LEU A 79 -46.07 -30.67 -4.44
CA LEU A 79 -46.33 -29.75 -5.53
C LEU A 79 -47.67 -29.05 -5.30
N PHE A 80 -47.70 -27.75 -5.47
CA PHE A 80 -48.92 -26.94 -5.42
C PHE A 80 -49.10 -26.17 -6.73
N ASP A 81 -50.34 -26.12 -7.23
CA ASP A 81 -50.73 -25.37 -8.42
C ASP A 81 -51.51 -24.11 -8.01
N HIS A 82 -50.90 -22.96 -8.03
CA HIS A 82 -51.48 -21.69 -7.57
C HIS A 82 -52.63 -21.20 -8.48
N GLU A 83 -52.79 -21.73 -9.68
CA GLU A 83 -53.94 -21.41 -10.53
C GLU A 83 -55.19 -22.05 -9.99
N THR A 84 -55.12 -23.23 -9.37
CA THR A 84 -56.24 -23.97 -8.81
C THR A 84 -56.31 -23.94 -7.28
N ASP A 85 -55.13 -23.80 -6.63
CA ASP A 85 -54.98 -23.79 -5.16
C ASP A 85 -53.96 -22.71 -4.72
N PRO A 86 -54.31 -21.43 -4.73
CA PRO A 86 -53.40 -20.34 -4.34
C PRO A 86 -53.03 -20.34 -2.85
N LEU A 87 -53.69 -21.16 -2.01
CA LEU A 87 -53.40 -21.28 -0.57
C LEU A 87 -52.56 -22.51 -0.22
N GLU A 88 -52.13 -23.29 -1.21
CA GLU A 88 -51.28 -24.50 -1.05
C GLU A 88 -51.88 -25.52 -0.06
N THR A 89 -53.17 -25.78 -0.20
CA THR A 89 -53.91 -26.68 0.70
C THR A 89 -53.95 -28.12 0.22
N VAL A 90 -53.70 -28.35 -1.09
CA VAL A 90 -53.77 -29.68 -1.72
C VAL A 90 -52.47 -30.01 -2.42
N ASN A 91 -51.72 -30.96 -1.86
CA ASN A 91 -50.51 -31.48 -2.53
C ASN A 91 -50.93 -32.36 -3.73
N VAL A 92 -50.56 -31.95 -4.95
CA VAL A 92 -50.90 -32.62 -6.22
C VAL A 92 -49.75 -33.41 -6.81
N VAL A 93 -48.65 -33.61 -6.09
CA VAL A 93 -47.39 -34.17 -6.58
C VAL A 93 -47.54 -35.57 -7.17
N ASP A 94 -48.43 -36.40 -6.65
CA ASP A 94 -48.69 -37.80 -7.08
C ASP A 94 -49.82 -37.95 -8.12
N GLN A 95 -50.51 -36.84 -8.45
CA GLN A 95 -51.61 -36.89 -9.40
C GLN A 95 -51.10 -37.11 -10.84
N PRO A 96 -51.71 -38.00 -11.64
CA PRO A 96 -51.21 -38.35 -12.98
C PRO A 96 -51.04 -37.18 -13.94
N GLU A 97 -51.93 -36.17 -13.89
CA GLU A 97 -51.94 -34.97 -14.72
C GLU A 97 -50.77 -34.02 -14.40
N TYR A 98 -50.19 -34.10 -13.21
CA TYR A 98 -49.08 -33.26 -12.78
C TYR A 98 -47.70 -33.91 -12.89
N LYS A 99 -47.62 -35.22 -13.34
CA LYS A 99 -46.35 -35.95 -13.44
C LYS A 99 -45.31 -35.25 -14.30
N SER A 100 -45.72 -34.63 -15.40
CA SER A 100 -44.77 -33.94 -16.32
C SER A 100 -44.19 -32.72 -15.68
N VAL A 101 -45.02 -31.89 -15.03
CA VAL A 101 -44.56 -30.66 -14.37
C VAL A 101 -43.73 -30.97 -13.09
N THR A 102 -44.13 -32.02 -12.35
CA THR A 102 -43.36 -32.50 -11.19
C THR A 102 -41.95 -32.89 -11.63
N TYR A 103 -41.82 -33.67 -12.70
CA TYR A 103 -40.51 -34.09 -13.25
C TYR A 103 -39.69 -32.88 -13.72
N GLU A 104 -40.31 -31.93 -14.42
CA GLU A 104 -39.61 -30.73 -14.89
C GLU A 104 -39.08 -29.88 -13.72
N LEU A 105 -39.90 -29.61 -12.69
CA LEU A 105 -39.52 -28.81 -11.54
C LEU A 105 -38.48 -29.52 -10.66
N GLN A 106 -38.60 -30.83 -10.51
CA GLN A 106 -37.61 -31.67 -9.82
C GLN A 106 -36.24 -31.59 -10.49
N ASN A 107 -36.18 -31.67 -11.82
CA ASN A 107 -34.92 -31.57 -12.56
C ASN A 107 -34.33 -30.14 -12.47
N LYS A 108 -35.15 -29.10 -12.55
CA LYS A 108 -34.70 -27.70 -12.35
C LYS A 108 -34.17 -27.47 -10.95
N LEU A 109 -34.84 -28.01 -9.93
CA LEU A 109 -34.39 -27.91 -8.54
C LEU A 109 -33.08 -28.70 -8.34
N ALA A 110 -32.99 -29.92 -8.86
CA ALA A 110 -31.75 -30.72 -8.79
C ALA A 110 -30.59 -30.04 -9.50
N ALA A 111 -30.80 -29.44 -10.68
CA ALA A 111 -29.79 -28.68 -11.38
C ALA A 111 -29.31 -27.45 -10.58
N HIS A 112 -30.23 -26.73 -9.93
CA HIS A 112 -29.88 -25.61 -9.05
C HIS A 112 -29.08 -26.05 -7.82
N ILE A 113 -29.48 -27.18 -7.19
CA ILE A 113 -28.74 -27.75 -6.05
C ILE A 113 -27.33 -28.15 -6.48
N ALA A 114 -27.19 -28.87 -7.61
CA ALA A 114 -25.91 -29.27 -8.17
C ALA A 114 -25.03 -28.06 -8.50
N GLN A 115 -25.58 -27.03 -9.16
CA GLN A 115 -24.87 -25.79 -9.46
C GLN A 115 -24.40 -25.07 -8.20
N ARG A 116 -25.22 -25.02 -7.16
CA ARG A 116 -24.87 -24.42 -5.86
C ARG A 116 -23.78 -25.25 -5.17
N GLU A 117 -23.86 -26.56 -5.20
CA GLU A 117 -22.85 -27.47 -4.64
C GLU A 117 -21.54 -27.42 -5.44
N GLU A 118 -21.63 -27.31 -6.75
CA GLU A 118 -20.48 -27.07 -7.62
C GLU A 118 -19.88 -25.68 -7.38
N GLN A 119 -20.69 -24.65 -7.17
CA GLN A 119 -20.24 -23.33 -6.75
C GLN A 119 -19.70 -23.33 -5.32
N ALA A 120 -20.27 -24.07 -4.41
CA ALA A 120 -19.77 -24.24 -3.03
C ALA A 120 -18.50 -25.11 -3.00
N ASN A 121 -18.41 -26.13 -3.86
CA ASN A 121 -17.23 -26.98 -4.06
C ASN A 121 -16.23 -26.33 -5.02
N GLY A 122 -16.66 -25.52 -5.98
CA GLY A 122 -15.84 -24.74 -6.89
C GLY A 122 -15.40 -23.39 -6.30
N GLN A 123 -16.01 -22.97 -5.17
CA GLN A 123 -15.47 -21.91 -4.30
C GLN A 123 -14.40 -22.43 -3.32
N ALA A 124 -14.24 -23.74 -3.19
CA ALA A 124 -12.93 -24.32 -3.03
C ALA A 124 -12.25 -24.36 -4.40
N GLU A 125 -11.97 -23.19 -5.04
CA GLU A 125 -10.74 -23.10 -5.85
C GLU A 125 -9.66 -23.83 -5.04
N PRO A 126 -8.83 -24.70 -5.66
CA PRO A 126 -7.68 -25.30 -4.96
C PRO A 126 -6.98 -24.12 -4.33
N ALA A 127 -6.99 -24.04 -2.99
CA ALA A 127 -6.85 -22.83 -2.17
C ALA A 127 -5.84 -21.95 -2.88
N ARG A 128 -6.30 -20.88 -3.51
CA ARG A 128 -5.47 -20.08 -4.43
C ARG A 128 -4.20 -19.81 -3.68
N VAL A 129 -3.10 -20.45 -4.09
CA VAL A 129 -1.85 -20.39 -3.33
C VAL A 129 -1.49 -18.93 -3.27
N ARG A 130 -1.79 -18.32 -2.13
CA ARG A 130 -1.50 -16.91 -1.92
C ARG A 130 0.01 -16.76 -1.89
N PRO A 131 0.59 -15.86 -2.72
CA PRO A 131 2.03 -15.67 -2.72
C PRO A 131 2.50 -15.12 -1.38
N ASN A 132 3.70 -15.47 -0.99
CA ASN A 132 4.46 -14.62 -0.09
C ASN A 132 4.85 -13.36 -0.84
N ILE A 133 4.95 -12.24 -0.14
CA ILE A 133 5.34 -10.95 -0.72
C ILE A 133 6.48 -10.39 0.13
N LEU A 134 7.59 -10.05 -0.50
CA LEU A 134 8.75 -9.47 0.14
C LEU A 134 9.06 -8.11 -0.49
N LEU A 135 8.80 -7.04 0.23
CA LEU A 135 9.22 -5.68 -0.13
C LEU A 135 10.58 -5.42 0.50
N ILE A 136 11.58 -5.13 -0.34
CA ILE A 136 12.94 -4.78 0.08
C ILE A 136 13.19 -3.34 -0.35
N MET A 137 13.46 -2.48 0.61
CA MET A 137 13.67 -1.05 0.39
C MET A 137 15.09 -0.67 0.80
N ALA A 138 15.91 -0.27 -0.17
CA ALA A 138 17.17 0.39 0.11
C ALA A 138 16.92 1.82 0.62
N GLU A 139 17.92 2.44 1.21
CA GLU A 139 17.85 3.82 1.67
C GLU A 139 18.63 4.73 0.72
N ASP A 140 18.11 5.96 0.51
CA ASP A 140 18.86 7.07 -0.12
C ASP A 140 19.52 6.73 -1.47
N LEU A 141 18.81 6.14 -2.42
CA LEU A 141 19.38 5.64 -3.67
C LEU A 141 18.49 6.00 -4.87
N SER A 142 19.03 6.73 -5.83
CA SER A 142 18.41 6.93 -7.16
C SER A 142 18.70 5.75 -8.10
N ALA A 143 18.50 5.90 -9.41
CA ALA A 143 18.71 4.82 -10.38
C ALA A 143 20.21 4.48 -10.63
N ARG A 144 21.08 4.57 -9.62
CA ARG A 144 22.52 4.16 -9.68
C ARG A 144 22.64 2.64 -9.55
N VAL A 145 22.10 1.94 -10.52
CA VAL A 145 22.01 0.47 -10.59
C VAL A 145 22.30 0.02 -12.02
N GLY A 146 23.09 -1.03 -12.20
CA GLY A 146 23.48 -1.54 -13.51
C GLY A 146 22.28 -1.86 -14.41
N ALA A 147 21.26 -2.53 -13.87
CA ALA A 147 20.02 -2.87 -14.59
C ALA A 147 19.24 -1.63 -15.10
N PHE A 148 19.45 -0.45 -14.50
CA PHE A 148 18.83 0.82 -14.93
C PHE A 148 19.77 1.66 -15.81
N GLY A 149 20.90 1.09 -16.25
CA GLY A 149 21.81 1.68 -17.22
C GLY A 149 22.96 2.50 -16.60
N ASP A 150 23.18 2.47 -15.28
CA ASP A 150 24.32 3.10 -14.66
C ASP A 150 25.60 2.31 -14.98
N PRO A 151 26.61 2.91 -15.64
CA PRO A 151 27.81 2.20 -16.08
C PRO A 151 28.85 1.97 -14.99
N VAL A 152 28.68 2.58 -13.81
CA VAL A 152 29.66 2.57 -12.70
C VAL A 152 29.19 1.69 -11.55
N ALA A 153 27.88 1.56 -11.36
CA ALA A 153 27.31 0.80 -10.27
C ALA A 153 27.67 -0.68 -10.34
N VAL A 154 28.07 -1.26 -9.19
CA VAL A 154 28.39 -2.69 -9.05
C VAL A 154 27.26 -3.35 -8.27
N THR A 155 26.22 -3.81 -9.00
CA THR A 155 24.95 -4.30 -8.42
C THR A 155 24.52 -5.66 -8.98
N PRO A 156 25.39 -6.70 -8.95
CA PRO A 156 25.12 -7.98 -9.63
C PRO A 156 23.89 -8.73 -9.09
N ASN A 157 23.49 -8.53 -7.82
CA ASN A 157 22.34 -9.20 -7.24
C ASN A 157 21.02 -8.52 -7.66
N ILE A 158 20.98 -7.18 -7.70
CA ILE A 158 19.85 -6.42 -8.25
C ILE A 158 19.74 -6.71 -9.74
N ASP A 159 20.84 -6.70 -10.49
CA ASP A 159 20.86 -6.96 -11.94
C ASP A 159 20.32 -8.36 -12.25
N ARG A 160 20.67 -9.36 -11.43
CA ARG A 160 20.14 -10.72 -11.52
C ARG A 160 18.63 -10.76 -11.20
N LEU A 161 18.15 -10.03 -10.19
CA LEU A 161 16.73 -9.93 -9.87
C LEU A 161 15.97 -9.25 -11.01
N ALA A 162 16.51 -8.17 -11.54
CA ALA A 162 15.97 -7.40 -12.66
C ALA A 162 15.88 -8.20 -13.95
N SER A 163 16.91 -9.04 -14.26
CA SER A 163 16.93 -9.88 -15.46
C SER A 163 15.78 -10.91 -15.50
N LYS A 164 15.17 -11.23 -14.36
CA LYS A 164 14.03 -12.15 -14.20
C LYS A 164 12.74 -11.44 -13.81
N GLY A 165 12.77 -10.12 -13.62
CA GLY A 165 11.67 -9.30 -13.15
C GLY A 165 11.13 -8.34 -14.21
N ILE A 166 10.27 -7.44 -13.76
CA ILE A 166 9.79 -6.28 -14.52
C ILE A 166 10.43 -5.04 -13.90
N LEU A 167 11.08 -4.23 -14.72
CA LEU A 167 11.68 -2.96 -14.33
C LEU A 167 10.68 -1.83 -14.57
N TYR A 168 10.55 -0.94 -13.59
CA TYR A 168 9.72 0.26 -13.65
C TYR A 168 10.59 1.52 -13.56
N PRO A 169 11.14 2.04 -14.69
CA PRO A 169 12.07 3.16 -14.69
C PRO A 169 11.42 4.50 -14.34
N ASN A 170 10.10 4.60 -14.39
CA ASN A 170 9.33 5.80 -14.07
C ASN A 170 8.59 5.65 -12.73
N THR A 171 9.34 5.27 -11.69
CA THR A 171 8.83 5.19 -10.31
C THR A 171 9.29 6.39 -9.51
N PHE A 172 8.38 6.95 -8.69
CA PHE A 172 8.60 8.18 -7.93
C PHE A 172 8.05 8.08 -6.52
N THR A 173 8.84 8.54 -5.56
CA THR A 173 8.34 8.80 -4.21
C THR A 173 7.55 10.10 -4.15
N THR A 174 6.71 10.25 -3.11
CA THR A 174 5.91 11.45 -2.88
C THR A 174 6.65 12.57 -2.14
N ALA A 175 7.82 12.26 -1.58
CA ALA A 175 8.71 13.20 -0.91
C ALA A 175 10.17 12.72 -1.02
N GLY A 176 11.09 13.62 -1.28
CA GLY A 176 12.53 13.32 -1.40
C GLY A 176 13.23 13.07 -0.06
N VAL A 177 12.52 12.59 0.97
CA VAL A 177 13.07 12.37 2.31
C VAL A 177 12.33 11.26 3.05
N CYS A 178 13.02 10.56 3.95
CA CYS A 178 12.59 9.31 4.58
C CYS A 178 11.18 9.34 5.19
N SER A 179 10.98 10.08 6.30
CA SER A 179 9.73 9.97 7.09
C SER A 179 8.46 10.32 6.32
N PRO A 180 8.39 11.44 5.57
CA PRO A 180 7.23 11.75 4.72
C PRO A 180 6.98 10.70 3.63
N SER A 181 8.04 10.23 2.94
CA SER A 181 7.94 9.18 1.93
C SER A 181 7.40 7.88 2.53
N ARG A 182 7.96 7.42 3.65
CA ARG A 182 7.60 6.16 4.30
C ARG A 182 6.20 6.22 4.93
N ALA A 183 5.77 7.38 5.45
CA ALA A 183 4.40 7.59 5.93
C ALA A 183 3.38 7.53 4.79
N ALA A 184 3.67 8.15 3.66
CA ALA A 184 2.82 8.11 2.47
C ALA A 184 2.71 6.69 1.90
N HIS A 185 3.85 5.99 1.80
CA HIS A 185 3.94 4.62 1.32
C HIS A 185 3.10 3.64 2.15
N ILE A 186 3.28 3.63 3.48
CA ILE A 186 2.65 2.64 4.33
C ILE A 186 1.13 2.79 4.45
N LEU A 187 0.63 4.03 4.29
CA LEU A 187 -0.80 4.35 4.29
C LEU A 187 -1.40 4.48 2.88
N SER A 188 -0.55 4.42 1.83
CA SER A 188 -0.94 4.62 0.42
C SER A 188 -1.68 5.94 0.19
N ARG A 189 -1.20 7.02 0.86
CA ARG A 189 -1.75 8.37 0.80
C ARG A 189 -0.66 9.41 0.77
N HIS A 190 -0.90 10.51 0.07
CA HIS A 190 0.04 11.65 0.11
C HIS A 190 0.20 12.16 1.55
N GLN A 191 1.44 12.35 1.98
CA GLN A 191 1.81 12.76 3.33
C GLN A 191 1.14 14.06 3.78
N ILE A 192 0.89 15.00 2.86
CA ILE A 192 0.19 16.25 3.13
C ILE A 192 -1.27 16.04 3.51
N SER A 193 -1.91 14.96 3.06
CA SER A 193 -3.32 14.67 3.33
C SER A 193 -3.56 14.00 4.68
N ILE A 194 -2.50 13.63 5.38
CA ILE A 194 -2.53 12.91 6.67
C ILE A 194 -1.72 13.59 7.77
N GLY A 195 -1.19 14.79 7.52
CA GLY A 195 -0.38 15.55 8.48
C GLY A 195 1.04 15.02 8.69
N ALA A 196 1.59 14.23 7.73
CA ALA A 196 2.90 13.59 7.83
C ALA A 196 3.99 14.24 6.96
N GLN A 197 3.78 15.48 6.52
CA GLN A 197 4.63 16.16 5.54
C GLN A 197 5.96 16.69 6.11
N HIS A 198 6.07 16.84 7.42
CA HIS A 198 7.29 17.36 8.06
C HIS A 198 8.28 16.25 8.40
N MET A 199 9.58 16.53 8.27
CA MET A 199 10.60 15.54 8.61
C MET A 199 10.69 15.36 10.13
N ARG A 200 10.40 14.16 10.62
CA ARG A 200 10.52 13.74 12.02
C ARG A 200 9.86 14.69 13.03
N THR A 201 8.54 14.68 13.04
CA THR A 201 7.71 15.51 13.94
C THR A 201 8.03 15.30 15.42
N SER A 202 8.59 14.14 15.80
CA SER A 202 9.06 13.88 17.16
C SER A 202 10.29 14.70 17.58
N PHE A 203 10.95 15.38 16.65
CA PHE A 203 12.09 16.28 16.91
C PHE A 203 11.72 17.76 16.72
N PHE A 204 10.43 18.06 16.55
CA PHE A 204 9.98 19.46 16.49
C PHE A 204 10.20 20.15 17.84
N GLU A 205 11.13 21.10 17.91
CA GLU A 205 11.64 21.67 19.16
C GLU A 205 10.57 22.36 20.01
N GLU A 206 9.63 23.08 19.37
CA GLU A 206 8.60 23.83 20.08
C GLU A 206 7.57 22.92 20.78
N SER A 207 7.22 21.79 20.17
CA SER A 207 6.25 20.83 20.69
C SER A 207 6.40 19.48 19.96
N PRO A 208 7.25 18.58 20.44
CA PRO A 208 7.38 17.25 19.84
C PRO A 208 6.03 16.52 19.80
N TYR A 209 5.71 15.89 18.66
CA TYR A 209 4.46 15.17 18.48
C TYR A 209 4.62 13.98 17.51
N ARG A 210 3.61 13.14 17.42
CA ARG A 210 3.44 12.17 16.35
C ARG A 210 2.25 12.56 15.50
N THR A 211 2.34 12.32 14.21
CA THR A 211 1.19 12.44 13.30
C THR A 211 0.06 11.52 13.76
N VAL A 212 -1.17 12.02 13.68
CA VAL A 212 -2.39 11.26 13.99
C VAL A 212 -3.25 11.21 12.74
N PRO A 213 -3.08 10.21 11.86
CA PRO A 213 -3.93 10.06 10.69
C PRO A 213 -5.41 9.90 11.09
N PRO A 214 -6.37 10.23 10.20
CA PRO A 214 -7.78 9.89 10.41
C PRO A 214 -7.95 8.42 10.78
N ASN A 215 -8.72 8.11 11.84
CA ASN A 215 -8.71 6.80 12.50
C ASN A 215 -9.18 5.64 11.60
N HIS A 216 -9.98 5.90 10.56
CA HIS A 216 -10.39 4.89 9.59
C HIS A 216 -9.27 4.47 8.60
N ILE A 217 -8.20 5.26 8.49
CA ILE A 217 -7.07 4.97 7.61
C ILE A 217 -6.14 3.97 8.29
N LYS A 218 -5.95 2.81 7.65
CA LYS A 218 -5.08 1.73 8.13
C LYS A 218 -3.93 1.47 7.17
N ALA A 219 -2.79 1.10 7.72
CA ALA A 219 -1.65 0.67 6.95
C ALA A 219 -1.96 -0.63 6.20
N TYR A 220 -1.51 -0.75 4.93
CA TYR A 220 -1.82 -1.94 4.15
C TYR A 220 -1.28 -3.26 4.76
N PRO A 221 -0.17 -3.30 5.55
CA PRO A 221 0.21 -4.54 6.23
C PRO A 221 -0.79 -4.96 7.32
N GLU A 222 -1.45 -4.00 8.00
CA GLU A 222 -2.53 -4.35 8.93
C GLU A 222 -3.70 -5.02 8.22
N LEU A 223 -4.05 -4.56 7.00
CA LEU A 223 -5.11 -5.17 6.19
C LEU A 223 -4.73 -6.60 5.75
N LEU A 224 -3.48 -6.81 5.33
CA LEU A 224 -2.95 -8.15 5.02
C LEU A 224 -3.02 -9.08 6.24
N ARG A 225 -2.65 -8.57 7.42
CA ARG A 225 -2.69 -9.30 8.67
C ARG A 225 -4.12 -9.71 9.06
N ARG A 226 -5.10 -8.83 8.87
CA ARG A 226 -6.54 -9.14 9.05
C ARG A 226 -7.02 -10.27 8.16
N GLU A 227 -6.42 -10.39 6.97
CA GLU A 227 -6.70 -11.45 5.98
C GLU A 227 -5.80 -12.68 6.13
N GLY A 228 -5.07 -12.79 7.25
CA GLY A 228 -4.32 -13.98 7.64
C GLY A 228 -2.90 -14.07 7.12
N TYR A 229 -2.34 -13.03 6.53
CA TYR A 229 -0.90 -12.97 6.29
C TYR A 229 -0.15 -12.82 7.62
N TYR A 230 1.00 -13.47 7.73
CA TYR A 230 2.00 -13.14 8.73
C TYR A 230 2.78 -11.92 8.27
N THR A 231 2.80 -10.86 9.06
CA THR A 231 3.47 -9.61 8.68
C THR A 231 4.70 -9.34 9.53
N PHE A 232 5.82 -8.96 8.90
CA PHE A 232 7.03 -8.59 9.64
C PHE A 232 7.77 -7.46 8.97
N THR A 233 8.53 -6.71 9.77
CA THR A 233 9.43 -5.65 9.30
C THR A 233 10.74 -5.67 10.06
N SER A 234 11.80 -5.11 9.45
CA SER A 234 13.11 -5.01 10.07
C SER A 234 13.71 -3.61 9.94
N TRP A 235 14.50 -3.22 10.95
CA TRP A 235 15.30 -2.01 11.05
C TRP A 235 14.51 -0.70 11.17
N LYS A 236 13.88 -0.21 10.12
CA LYS A 236 13.36 1.16 10.05
C LYS A 236 11.87 1.20 9.77
N LEU A 237 11.14 1.94 10.58
CA LEU A 237 9.73 2.30 10.36
C LEU A 237 9.60 3.72 9.80
N ASP A 238 9.87 4.71 10.63
CA ASP A 238 9.91 6.14 10.30
C ASP A 238 8.59 6.68 9.67
N TYR A 239 7.42 6.21 10.19
CA TYR A 239 6.09 6.52 9.63
C TYR A 239 5.47 7.79 10.18
N GLN A 240 6.18 8.62 10.93
CA GLN A 240 5.68 9.83 11.63
C GLN A 240 4.68 9.53 12.77
N PHE A 241 3.88 8.48 12.70
CA PHE A 241 3.04 7.98 13.79
C PHE A 241 3.70 6.84 14.61
N SER A 242 4.94 6.49 14.28
CA SER A 242 5.85 5.61 15.01
C SER A 242 7.17 6.34 15.28
N SER A 243 8.09 5.72 16.01
CA SER A 243 9.49 6.16 16.03
C SER A 243 10.23 5.70 14.76
N VAL A 244 11.51 6.02 14.67
CA VAL A 244 12.34 5.69 13.50
C VAL A 244 12.59 4.19 13.39
N THR A 245 12.89 3.53 14.52
CA THR A 245 13.32 2.13 14.56
C THR A 245 12.18 1.15 14.73
N ALA A 246 12.35 -0.07 14.24
CA ALA A 246 11.46 -1.20 14.50
C ALA A 246 11.31 -1.46 16.03
N GLY A 247 10.17 -2.04 16.42
CA GLY A 247 9.78 -2.20 17.82
C GLY A 247 9.01 -1.01 18.41
N SER A 248 8.70 0.02 17.62
CA SER A 248 8.03 1.23 18.07
C SER A 248 6.72 1.54 17.33
N GLY A 249 6.32 0.69 16.41
CA GLY A 249 5.09 0.85 15.63
C GLY A 249 3.82 0.48 16.41
N PRO A 250 2.64 0.86 15.90
CA PRO A 250 1.38 0.34 16.40
C PRO A 250 1.34 -1.19 16.29
N PHE A 251 1.03 -1.89 17.37
CA PHE A 251 1.05 -3.36 17.42
C PHE A 251 0.19 -4.03 16.36
N SER A 252 -0.76 -3.30 15.79
CA SER A 252 -1.71 -3.83 14.81
C SER A 252 -1.12 -4.06 13.43
N ILE A 253 -0.02 -3.36 13.09
CA ILE A 253 0.55 -3.37 11.73
C ILE A 253 1.37 -4.64 11.48
N TRP A 254 2.23 -5.02 12.45
CA TRP A 254 3.20 -6.09 12.32
C TRP A 254 3.00 -7.19 13.36
N ASP A 255 3.17 -8.45 12.96
CA ASP A 255 3.31 -9.58 13.89
C ASP A 255 4.69 -9.62 14.53
N TYR A 256 5.69 -9.09 13.80
CA TYR A 256 7.06 -8.98 14.28
C TYR A 256 7.72 -7.70 13.77
N GLU A 257 8.38 -6.99 14.68
CA GLU A 257 9.27 -5.86 14.40
C GLU A 257 10.63 -6.14 15.05
N GLY A 258 11.73 -6.11 14.28
CA GLY A 258 13.05 -6.38 14.82
C GLY A 258 14.17 -6.12 13.82
N ASP A 259 15.39 -6.52 14.19
CA ASP A 259 16.59 -6.27 13.39
C ASP A 259 16.86 -7.37 12.34
N GLU A 260 16.25 -8.54 12.50
CA GLU A 260 16.39 -9.66 11.59
C GLU A 260 15.10 -9.94 10.82
N PRO A 261 15.17 -10.25 9.52
CA PRO A 261 14.00 -10.65 8.75
C PRO A 261 13.47 -12.00 9.27
N SER A 262 12.18 -12.06 9.57
CA SER A 262 11.62 -13.18 10.32
C SER A 262 10.39 -13.83 9.69
N TRP A 263 10.45 -14.21 8.39
CA TRP A 263 9.38 -15.07 7.79
C TRP A 263 9.25 -16.44 8.47
N ARG A 264 10.28 -16.88 9.20
CA ARG A 264 10.28 -18.15 9.97
C ARG A 264 9.35 -18.11 11.19
N GLY A 265 8.86 -16.92 11.58
CA GLY A 265 7.89 -16.75 12.67
C GLY A 265 6.45 -17.11 12.30
N ARG A 266 6.14 -17.35 11.02
CA ARG A 266 4.80 -17.71 10.54
C ARG A 266 4.39 -19.13 10.92
N GLU A 267 3.09 -19.42 10.88
CA GLU A 267 2.58 -20.78 10.95
C GLU A 267 2.90 -21.55 9.66
N GLU A 268 2.90 -22.88 9.69
CA GLU A 268 3.13 -23.71 8.51
C GLU A 268 2.04 -23.44 7.45
N GLY A 269 2.45 -23.21 6.20
CA GLY A 269 1.53 -22.87 5.11
C GLY A 269 0.96 -21.45 5.14
N GLN A 270 1.21 -20.67 6.18
CA GLN A 270 0.75 -19.29 6.27
C GLN A 270 1.54 -18.39 5.29
N PRO A 271 0.88 -17.61 4.40
CA PRO A 271 1.56 -16.64 3.57
C PRO A 271 2.11 -15.51 4.42
N PHE A 272 3.20 -14.89 3.99
CA PHE A 272 3.77 -13.72 4.68
C PHE A 272 3.85 -12.50 3.78
N PHE A 273 3.82 -11.34 4.41
CA PHE A 273 4.29 -10.07 3.89
C PHE A 273 5.46 -9.58 4.75
N GLY A 274 6.62 -9.42 4.13
CA GLY A 274 7.82 -8.86 4.77
C GLY A 274 8.18 -7.51 4.19
N PHE A 275 8.55 -6.55 5.04
CA PHE A 275 9.11 -5.26 4.64
C PHE A 275 10.49 -5.09 5.28
N ILE A 276 11.54 -5.13 4.48
CA ILE A 276 12.93 -5.10 4.92
C ILE A 276 13.59 -3.83 4.43
N SER A 277 14.21 -3.07 5.34
CA SER A 277 15.02 -1.90 5.00
C SER A 277 16.50 -2.26 4.97
N LEU A 278 17.23 -1.87 3.91
CA LEU A 278 18.67 -2.02 3.77
C LEU A 278 19.34 -0.66 3.95
N MET A 279 20.04 -0.48 5.07
CA MET A 279 20.53 0.82 5.55
C MET A 279 21.89 1.25 5.00
N SER A 280 22.58 0.39 4.20
CA SER A 280 23.98 0.62 3.83
C SER A 280 24.23 1.81 2.90
N SER A 281 23.23 2.22 2.11
CA SER A 281 23.30 3.36 1.20
C SER A 281 22.82 4.68 1.82
N HIS A 282 22.30 4.67 3.08
CA HIS A 282 21.84 5.87 3.77
C HIS A 282 22.95 6.94 3.88
N GLU A 283 22.58 8.24 3.75
CA GLU A 283 23.56 9.36 3.75
C GLU A 283 24.49 9.35 4.97
N GLY A 284 24.01 8.93 6.14
CA GLY A 284 24.83 8.80 7.34
C GLY A 284 25.98 7.81 7.22
N GLN A 285 25.95 6.91 6.22
CA GLN A 285 27.04 5.98 5.94
C GLN A 285 28.22 6.64 5.20
N MET A 286 28.06 7.89 4.77
CA MET A 286 29.10 8.71 4.15
C MET A 286 29.75 9.68 5.14
N PHE A 287 29.25 9.79 6.38
CA PHE A 287 29.87 10.64 7.39
C PHE A 287 31.27 10.14 7.77
N PRO A 288 32.27 11.00 7.91
CA PRO A 288 33.66 10.59 8.11
C PRO A 288 33.87 9.59 9.26
N ALA A 289 33.16 9.79 10.39
CA ALA A 289 33.25 8.89 11.53
C ALA A 289 32.68 7.49 11.19
N THR A 290 31.55 7.43 10.51
CA THR A 290 30.91 6.17 10.10
C THR A 290 31.74 5.45 9.03
N VAL A 291 32.32 6.20 8.07
CA VAL A 291 33.23 5.63 7.06
C VAL A 291 34.44 5.01 7.72
N ALA A 292 35.06 5.71 8.71
CA ALA A 292 36.19 5.18 9.45
C ALA A 292 35.86 3.90 10.23
N GLU A 293 34.69 3.85 10.87
CA GLU A 293 34.19 2.67 11.57
C GLU A 293 33.94 1.50 10.61
N ASN A 294 33.24 1.74 9.50
CA ASN A 294 32.96 0.73 8.48
C ASN A 294 34.26 0.16 7.87
N ASN A 295 35.25 1.01 7.61
CA ASN A 295 36.54 0.58 7.08
C ASN A 295 37.32 -0.28 8.08
N ALA A 296 37.23 0.02 9.38
CA ALA A 296 37.86 -0.76 10.44
C ALA A 296 37.32 -2.20 10.53
N THR A 297 36.06 -2.45 10.12
CA THR A 297 35.47 -3.80 10.09
C THR A 297 36.01 -4.66 8.94
N GLY A 298 36.52 -4.06 7.87
CA GLY A 298 37.02 -4.76 6.68
C GLY A 298 35.91 -5.50 5.88
N THR A 299 34.64 -5.24 6.18
CA THR A 299 33.49 -5.95 5.57
C THR A 299 33.00 -5.30 4.27
N ARG A 300 33.43 -4.07 3.97
CA ARG A 300 33.00 -3.32 2.78
C ARG A 300 34.03 -3.35 1.66
N SER A 301 33.57 -3.56 0.44
CA SER A 301 34.38 -3.44 -0.77
C SER A 301 34.39 -1.98 -1.23
N HIS A 302 35.56 -1.50 -1.65
CA HIS A 302 35.76 -0.16 -2.22
C HIS A 302 36.33 -0.31 -3.63
N THR A 303 35.45 -0.64 -4.61
CA THR A 303 35.87 -0.91 -5.98
C THR A 303 35.66 0.26 -6.93
N VAL A 304 34.79 1.19 -6.57
CA VAL A 304 34.54 2.41 -7.34
C VAL A 304 35.43 3.52 -6.83
N THR A 305 36.20 4.13 -7.74
CA THR A 305 37.17 5.18 -7.44
C THR A 305 36.69 6.56 -7.89
N PRO A 306 37.21 7.67 -7.31
CA PRO A 306 36.75 9.03 -7.62
C PRO A 306 36.87 9.44 -9.10
N ASP A 307 37.81 8.87 -9.84
CA ASP A 307 37.99 9.13 -11.28
C ASP A 307 36.93 8.46 -12.17
N GLN A 308 36.28 7.42 -11.69
CA GLN A 308 35.25 6.68 -12.43
C GLN A 308 33.87 7.31 -12.35
N VAL A 309 33.59 8.14 -11.32
CA VAL A 309 32.22 8.62 -11.05
C VAL A 309 31.82 9.79 -11.94
N PRO A 310 30.59 9.79 -12.49
CA PRO A 310 30.02 10.94 -13.17
C PRO A 310 29.69 12.04 -12.15
N VAL A 311 30.08 13.29 -12.47
CA VAL A 311 29.72 14.46 -11.66
C VAL A 311 28.55 15.16 -12.33
N PRO A 312 27.37 15.24 -11.72
CA PRO A 312 26.23 16.00 -12.23
C PRO A 312 26.58 17.47 -12.48
N PRO A 313 25.99 18.15 -13.50
CA PRO A 313 26.36 19.51 -13.89
C PRO A 313 26.11 20.57 -12.80
N TYR A 314 25.24 20.28 -11.83
CA TYR A 314 24.96 21.14 -10.69
C TYR A 314 26.01 21.03 -9.55
N TYR A 315 27.02 20.19 -9.69
CA TYR A 315 28.20 20.16 -8.80
C TYR A 315 29.46 20.65 -9.54
N PRO A 316 30.38 21.33 -8.88
CA PRO A 316 31.70 21.54 -9.42
C PRO A 316 32.50 20.23 -9.44
N ASP A 317 33.28 20.04 -10.47
CA ASP A 317 34.18 18.88 -10.56
C ASP A 317 35.39 19.08 -9.61
N HIS A 318 35.28 18.55 -8.39
CA HIS A 318 36.22 18.72 -7.31
C HIS A 318 36.57 17.37 -6.66
N PRO A 319 37.82 17.12 -6.23
CA PRO A 319 38.22 15.84 -5.63
C PRO A 319 37.34 15.40 -4.47
N VAL A 320 37.01 16.27 -3.52
CA VAL A 320 36.18 15.97 -2.36
C VAL A 320 34.78 15.53 -2.79
N ILE A 321 34.20 16.17 -3.80
CA ILE A 321 32.87 15.82 -4.33
C ILE A 321 32.90 14.45 -5.01
N ARG A 322 33.93 14.18 -5.81
CA ARG A 322 34.12 12.86 -6.44
C ARG A 322 34.34 11.75 -5.41
N GLU A 323 35.05 12.05 -4.30
CA GLU A 323 35.28 11.10 -3.21
C GLU A 323 33.95 10.68 -2.54
N ASP A 324 33.08 11.63 -2.18
CA ASP A 324 31.79 11.34 -1.57
C ASP A 324 30.85 10.59 -2.55
N ILE A 325 30.85 10.95 -3.84
CA ILE A 325 30.09 10.21 -4.86
C ILE A 325 30.60 8.77 -4.98
N ALA A 326 31.92 8.56 -5.00
CA ALA A 326 32.51 7.21 -5.05
C ALA A 326 32.17 6.41 -3.79
N GLN A 327 32.22 7.04 -2.61
CA GLN A 327 31.81 6.42 -1.35
C GLN A 327 30.33 6.00 -1.40
N HIS A 328 29.46 6.81 -2.00
CA HIS A 328 28.05 6.45 -2.17
C HIS A 328 27.89 5.20 -3.05
N TYR A 329 28.58 5.10 -4.19
CA TYR A 329 28.60 3.89 -5.03
C TYR A 329 29.11 2.65 -4.28
N ASN A 330 30.15 2.80 -3.46
CA ASN A 330 30.68 1.70 -2.65
C ASN A 330 29.68 1.25 -1.57
N ASN A 331 28.91 2.17 -1.00
CA ASN A 331 27.80 1.87 -0.09
C ASN A 331 26.66 1.13 -0.79
N ILE A 332 26.35 1.49 -2.05
CA ILE A 332 25.36 0.78 -2.90
C ILE A 332 25.84 -0.65 -3.20
N GLN A 333 27.12 -0.82 -3.53
CA GLN A 333 27.71 -2.16 -3.73
C GLN A 333 27.54 -3.05 -2.48
N HIS A 334 27.76 -2.51 -1.29
CA HIS A 334 27.55 -3.25 -0.05
C HIS A 334 26.07 -3.55 0.20
N MET A 335 25.17 -2.63 -0.11
CA MET A 335 23.73 -2.86 -0.04
C MET A 335 23.31 -4.00 -0.99
N ASP A 336 23.84 -4.03 -2.22
CA ASP A 336 23.59 -5.13 -3.17
C ASP A 336 24.08 -6.49 -2.64
N GLN A 337 25.23 -6.52 -1.95
CA GLN A 337 25.73 -7.72 -1.30
C GLN A 337 24.75 -8.23 -0.22
N LEU A 338 24.26 -7.34 0.65
CA LEU A 338 23.26 -7.69 1.68
C LEU A 338 21.94 -8.19 1.06
N LEU A 339 21.51 -7.60 -0.06
CA LEU A 339 20.38 -8.12 -0.83
C LEU A 339 20.66 -9.56 -1.30
N GLY A 340 21.85 -9.84 -1.84
CA GLY A 340 22.23 -11.18 -2.27
C GLY A 340 22.18 -12.21 -1.15
N GLU A 341 22.66 -11.86 0.04
CA GLU A 341 22.60 -12.72 1.25
C GLU A 341 21.16 -12.97 1.69
N LEU A 342 20.28 -11.95 1.64
CA LEU A 342 18.87 -12.08 1.96
C LEU A 342 18.15 -13.03 0.99
N LEU A 343 18.38 -12.87 -0.31
CA LEU A 343 17.80 -13.73 -1.34
C LEU A 343 18.28 -15.19 -1.22
N ALA A 344 19.55 -15.40 -0.89
CA ALA A 344 20.10 -16.73 -0.63
C ALA A 344 19.46 -17.40 0.59
N LYS A 345 19.16 -16.65 1.67
CA LYS A 345 18.41 -17.17 2.83
C LYS A 345 16.98 -17.60 2.43
N LEU A 346 16.30 -16.80 1.60
CA LEU A 346 14.95 -17.12 1.11
C LEU A 346 14.94 -18.40 0.25
N GLU A 347 15.94 -18.54 -0.61
CA GLU A 347 16.13 -19.72 -1.47
C GLU A 347 16.45 -20.97 -0.63
N ALA A 348 17.36 -20.86 0.35
CA ALA A 348 17.72 -21.96 1.26
C ALA A 348 16.53 -22.46 2.10
N ASP A 349 15.58 -21.58 2.43
CA ASP A 349 14.33 -21.94 3.11
C ASP A 349 13.26 -22.52 2.15
N GLY A 350 13.54 -22.67 0.86
CA GLY A 350 12.63 -23.23 -0.14
C GLY A 350 11.43 -22.32 -0.46
N LEU A 351 11.55 -21.02 -0.26
CA LEU A 351 10.44 -20.05 -0.39
C LEU A 351 10.49 -19.23 -1.68
N ALA A 352 11.59 -19.26 -2.43
CA ALA A 352 11.81 -18.41 -3.61
C ALA A 352 10.70 -18.59 -4.67
N ASP A 353 10.28 -19.83 -4.96
CA ASP A 353 9.25 -20.14 -5.97
C ASP A 353 7.83 -19.72 -5.57
N ASN A 354 7.63 -19.32 -4.32
CA ASN A 354 6.34 -18.85 -3.80
C ASN A 354 6.37 -17.40 -3.31
N THR A 355 7.46 -16.65 -3.56
CA THR A 355 7.63 -15.28 -3.06
C THR A 355 7.77 -14.28 -4.20
N ILE A 356 6.83 -13.34 -4.30
CA ILE A 356 6.95 -12.15 -5.15
C ILE A 356 7.86 -11.17 -4.43
N ILE A 357 8.88 -10.67 -5.12
CA ILE A 357 9.86 -9.75 -4.55
C ILE A 357 9.71 -8.39 -5.22
N ILE A 358 9.52 -7.35 -4.42
CA ILE A 358 9.51 -5.95 -4.84
C ILE A 358 10.77 -5.32 -4.25
N TRP A 359 11.68 -4.86 -5.10
CA TRP A 359 12.87 -4.12 -4.67
C TRP A 359 12.77 -2.67 -5.14
N THR A 360 13.04 -1.72 -4.23
CA THR A 360 13.04 -0.29 -4.48
C THR A 360 13.86 0.46 -3.42
N THR A 361 13.79 1.79 -3.37
CA THR A 361 14.42 2.66 -2.38
C THR A 361 13.43 3.71 -1.88
N ASP A 362 13.63 4.27 -0.68
CA ASP A 362 12.65 5.18 -0.07
C ASP A 362 12.61 6.56 -0.74
N HIS A 363 13.69 7.05 -1.30
CA HIS A 363 13.82 8.27 -2.13
C HIS A 363 15.16 8.27 -2.89
N GLY A 364 15.50 9.36 -3.57
CA GLY A 364 16.73 9.50 -4.33
C GLY A 364 17.99 9.55 -3.49
N ASP A 365 19.14 9.79 -4.14
CA ASP A 365 20.49 9.71 -3.54
C ASP A 365 20.63 10.51 -2.24
N GLY A 366 21.40 9.96 -1.29
CA GLY A 366 21.79 10.65 -0.05
C GLY A 366 22.77 11.81 -0.24
N LEU A 367 22.76 12.44 -1.40
CA LEU A 367 23.66 13.53 -1.80
C LEU A 367 22.94 14.88 -1.74
N PRO A 368 23.70 16.03 -1.62
CA PRO A 368 23.15 17.38 -1.74
C PRO A 368 22.35 17.58 -3.04
N ARG A 369 21.29 18.39 -3.04
CA ARG A 369 20.38 18.64 -4.17
C ARG A 369 19.70 17.35 -4.72
N ALA A 370 19.80 16.23 -4.02
CA ALA A 370 19.03 15.02 -4.26
C ALA A 370 18.12 14.75 -3.07
N LYS A 371 18.62 14.14 -1.99
CA LYS A 371 17.84 14.01 -0.74
C LYS A 371 17.30 15.36 -0.29
N ARG A 372 16.05 15.39 0.14
CA ARG A 372 15.28 16.57 0.58
C ARG A 372 14.75 17.45 -0.56
N GLU A 373 14.93 17.06 -1.82
CA GLU A 373 14.46 17.86 -2.95
C GLU A 373 13.33 17.15 -3.73
N VAL A 374 12.50 17.97 -4.43
CA VAL A 374 11.46 17.45 -5.33
C VAL A 374 11.93 17.30 -6.79
N TYR A 375 13.20 17.52 -7.06
CA TYR A 375 13.84 17.17 -8.33
C TYR A 375 13.86 15.66 -8.54
N ASP A 376 13.99 15.19 -9.80
CA ASP A 376 14.10 13.75 -10.08
C ASP A 376 15.26 13.09 -9.32
N SER A 377 16.35 13.82 -9.09
CA SER A 377 17.46 13.35 -8.24
C SER A 377 17.03 12.97 -6.82
N GLY A 378 15.95 13.59 -6.29
CA GLY A 378 15.43 13.32 -4.95
C GLY A 378 14.21 12.41 -4.93
N ILE A 379 13.41 12.37 -6.02
CA ILE A 379 12.14 11.61 -6.00
C ILE A 379 12.07 10.45 -6.99
N LYS A 380 12.92 10.40 -8.01
CA LYS A 380 12.94 9.28 -8.96
C LYS A 380 13.75 8.12 -8.41
N VAL A 381 13.14 6.95 -8.34
CA VAL A 381 13.72 5.76 -7.70
C VAL A 381 13.64 4.54 -8.63
N PRO A 382 14.60 3.60 -8.55
CA PRO A 382 14.49 2.33 -9.26
C PRO A 382 13.45 1.44 -8.58
N LEU A 383 12.70 0.66 -9.38
CA LEU A 383 11.79 -0.36 -8.88
C LEU A 383 11.83 -1.60 -9.76
N VAL A 384 11.98 -2.75 -9.13
CA VAL A 384 11.96 -4.07 -9.78
C VAL A 384 10.91 -4.94 -9.09
N VAL A 385 10.06 -5.61 -9.86
CA VAL A 385 9.15 -6.62 -9.36
C VAL A 385 9.49 -7.98 -9.97
N TYR A 386 9.98 -8.89 -9.14
CA TYR A 386 10.20 -10.29 -9.53
C TYR A 386 8.94 -11.12 -9.26
N TRP A 387 8.48 -11.80 -10.29
CA TRP A 387 7.36 -12.73 -10.24
C TRP A 387 7.88 -14.16 -10.42
N PRO A 388 7.71 -15.06 -9.45
CA PRO A 388 7.92 -16.48 -9.68
C PRO A 388 7.04 -16.98 -10.84
N GLU A 389 7.53 -17.94 -11.60
CA GLU A 389 6.87 -18.45 -12.81
C GLU A 389 5.39 -18.82 -12.58
N ARG A 390 5.08 -19.44 -11.44
CA ARG A 390 3.71 -19.83 -11.06
C ARG A 390 2.72 -18.68 -10.89
N PHE A 391 3.19 -17.44 -10.68
CA PHE A 391 2.36 -16.24 -10.47
C PHE A 391 2.47 -15.23 -11.62
N ARG A 392 3.36 -15.48 -12.57
CA ARG A 392 3.57 -14.61 -13.72
C ARG A 392 2.59 -14.97 -14.84
N PRO A 393 1.57 -14.15 -15.15
CA PRO A 393 0.71 -14.38 -16.31
C PRO A 393 1.48 -14.04 -17.59
N GLY A 394 1.23 -14.81 -18.67
CA GLY A 394 1.80 -14.55 -20.00
C GLY A 394 3.14 -15.23 -20.27
N ASN A 395 3.77 -14.87 -21.39
CA ASN A 395 5.07 -15.40 -21.78
C ASN A 395 6.19 -14.77 -20.94
N PRO A 396 7.01 -15.53 -20.20
CA PRO A 396 8.12 -14.98 -19.41
C PRO A 396 9.19 -14.24 -20.23
N GLU A 397 9.17 -14.35 -21.58
CA GLU A 397 10.09 -13.67 -22.48
C GLU A 397 9.58 -12.29 -22.95
N GLU A 398 8.34 -11.87 -22.62
CA GLU A 398 7.80 -10.58 -23.01
C GLU A 398 8.21 -9.47 -22.04
N SER A 399 8.62 -8.34 -22.62
CA SER A 399 8.99 -7.03 -22.04
C SER A 399 9.33 -7.02 -20.54
N GLN A 400 10.60 -6.96 -20.24
CA GLN A 400 11.12 -6.78 -18.88
C GLN A 400 11.06 -5.32 -18.39
N ILE A 401 10.56 -4.40 -19.22
CA ILE A 401 10.45 -2.96 -18.89
C ILE A 401 9.01 -2.52 -19.05
N ASP A 402 8.45 -1.95 -18.01
CA ASP A 402 7.16 -1.25 -18.03
C ASP A 402 7.42 0.24 -17.72
N ASP A 403 7.17 1.10 -18.69
CA ASP A 403 7.48 2.53 -18.63
C ASP A 403 6.37 3.41 -18.04
N ARG A 404 5.31 2.80 -17.47
CA ARG A 404 4.23 3.53 -16.80
C ARG A 404 4.73 4.38 -15.66
N LEU A 405 4.01 5.44 -15.33
CA LEU A 405 4.25 6.21 -14.13
C LEU A 405 3.77 5.42 -12.90
N VAL A 406 4.64 5.28 -11.90
CA VAL A 406 4.35 4.64 -10.62
C VAL A 406 4.66 5.61 -9.49
N SER A 407 3.70 5.82 -8.59
CA SER A 407 3.91 6.56 -7.35
C SER A 407 4.06 5.59 -6.17
N PHE A 408 4.78 5.98 -5.14
CA PHE A 408 4.94 5.16 -3.92
C PHE A 408 3.62 4.80 -3.25
N ILE A 409 2.62 5.63 -3.39
CA ILE A 409 1.26 5.33 -2.87
C ILE A 409 0.56 4.20 -3.64
N ASP A 410 1.09 3.79 -4.82
CA ASP A 410 0.56 2.69 -5.64
C ASP A 410 1.04 1.31 -5.16
N ILE A 411 2.11 1.27 -4.35
CA ILE A 411 2.72 0.01 -3.91
C ILE A 411 1.75 -0.75 -2.99
N GLY A 412 1.14 -0.08 -2.00
CA GLY A 412 0.18 -0.71 -1.09
C GLY A 412 -1.04 -1.31 -1.81
N PRO A 413 -1.79 -0.56 -2.64
CA PRO A 413 -2.88 -1.10 -3.47
C PRO A 413 -2.45 -2.26 -4.36
N SER A 414 -1.23 -2.20 -4.92
CA SER A 414 -0.67 -3.29 -5.73
C SER A 414 -0.46 -4.55 -4.91
N ILE A 415 0.13 -4.44 -3.72
CA ILE A 415 0.35 -5.55 -2.79
C ILE A 415 -0.99 -6.15 -2.34
N LEU A 416 -1.97 -5.33 -1.97
CA LEU A 416 -3.31 -5.81 -1.60
C LEU A 416 -3.97 -6.59 -2.74
N LYS A 417 -3.92 -6.06 -3.96
CA LYS A 417 -4.48 -6.76 -5.14
C LYS A 417 -3.77 -8.08 -5.42
N ILE A 418 -2.44 -8.13 -5.32
CA ILE A 418 -1.62 -9.35 -5.45
C ILE A 418 -2.03 -10.39 -4.39
N ALA A 419 -2.24 -9.95 -3.16
CA ALA A 419 -2.67 -10.80 -2.05
C ALA A 419 -4.15 -11.23 -2.13
N GLY A 420 -4.94 -10.66 -3.05
CA GLY A 420 -6.38 -10.89 -3.17
C GLY A 420 -7.19 -10.20 -2.06
N VAL A 421 -6.66 -9.12 -1.49
CA VAL A 421 -7.28 -8.30 -0.45
C VAL A 421 -7.92 -7.07 -1.07
N GLU A 422 -9.09 -6.68 -0.58
CA GLU A 422 -9.82 -5.50 -1.05
C GLU A 422 -9.01 -4.22 -0.80
N ILE A 423 -8.99 -3.33 -1.80
CA ILE A 423 -8.33 -2.03 -1.71
C ILE A 423 -9.35 -1.02 -1.16
N PRO A 424 -9.12 -0.44 0.03
CA PRO A 424 -10.03 0.54 0.59
C PRO A 424 -10.09 1.85 -0.22
N ASP A 425 -11.26 2.46 -0.28
CA ASP A 425 -11.53 3.71 -1.01
C ASP A 425 -10.71 4.92 -0.48
N TYR A 426 -10.24 4.86 0.77
CA TYR A 426 -9.40 5.93 1.31
C TYR A 426 -7.98 5.93 0.73
N MET A 427 -7.50 4.85 0.10
CA MET A 427 -6.20 4.84 -0.56
C MET A 427 -6.21 5.72 -1.81
N GLN A 428 -5.20 6.56 -1.97
CA GLN A 428 -5.08 7.49 -3.10
C GLN A 428 -4.28 6.91 -4.26
N GLY A 429 -3.49 5.88 -3.99
CA GLY A 429 -2.77 5.11 -5.02
C GLY A 429 -3.65 4.08 -5.70
N THR A 430 -3.14 3.52 -6.79
CA THR A 430 -3.79 2.49 -7.60
C THR A 430 -2.87 1.26 -7.79
N ALA A 431 -3.42 0.11 -8.19
CA ALA A 431 -2.64 -1.13 -8.26
C ALA A 431 -1.80 -1.21 -9.55
N GLN A 432 -0.81 -0.32 -9.71
CA GLN A 432 0.03 -0.21 -10.90
C GLN A 432 0.99 -1.41 -11.09
N LEU A 433 1.41 -2.07 -10.00
CA LEU A 433 2.36 -3.18 -10.02
C LEU A 433 1.69 -4.57 -10.06
N ALA A 434 0.36 -4.64 -9.99
CA ALA A 434 -0.38 -5.91 -10.05
C ALA A 434 -0.54 -6.39 -11.49
N LEU A 435 -0.83 -7.68 -11.68
CA LEU A 435 -1.11 -8.26 -12.99
C LEU A 435 -2.56 -8.81 -13.04
N PRO A 436 -3.45 -8.26 -13.90
CA PRO A 436 -3.24 -7.08 -14.74
C PRO A 436 -3.14 -5.80 -13.89
N PRO A 437 -2.38 -4.79 -14.36
CA PRO A 437 -2.25 -3.51 -13.65
C PRO A 437 -3.52 -2.67 -13.74
N ALA A 438 -3.58 -1.61 -12.90
CA ALA A 438 -4.58 -0.55 -13.05
C ALA A 438 -4.35 0.25 -14.34
N PRO A 439 -5.33 1.05 -14.82
CA PRO A 439 -5.12 2.00 -15.89
C PRO A 439 -3.93 2.92 -15.60
N GLU A 440 -3.18 3.26 -16.63
CA GLU A 440 -2.02 4.15 -16.51
C GLU A 440 -2.45 5.56 -16.07
N GLN A 441 -1.64 6.19 -15.21
CA GLN A 441 -1.87 7.54 -14.72
C GLN A 441 -1.06 8.55 -15.54
N ASP A 442 -1.65 9.73 -15.80
CA ASP A 442 -1.01 10.78 -16.60
C ASP A 442 0.05 11.55 -15.78
N TYR A 443 -0.13 11.63 -14.46
CA TYR A 443 0.70 12.44 -13.57
C TYR A 443 1.03 11.72 -12.28
N ILE A 444 2.17 12.06 -11.72
CA ILE A 444 2.54 11.81 -10.32
C ILE A 444 2.81 13.14 -9.60
N TYR A 445 2.74 13.11 -8.28
CA TYR A 445 2.85 14.32 -7.45
C TYR A 445 3.81 14.10 -6.28
N ALA A 446 4.52 15.17 -5.91
CA ALA A 446 5.42 15.17 -4.76
C ALA A 446 5.32 16.50 -3.99
N SER A 447 5.74 16.47 -2.74
CA SER A 447 5.80 17.67 -1.90
C SER A 447 7.04 17.71 -1.02
N LYS A 448 7.43 18.92 -0.64
CA LYS A 448 8.50 19.21 0.30
C LYS A 448 7.99 20.25 1.29
N ASP A 449 8.12 19.97 2.58
CA ASP A 449 7.70 20.87 3.66
C ASP A 449 8.86 21.06 4.65
N ARG A 450 8.66 21.17 5.98
CA ARG A 450 9.77 21.34 6.91
C ARG A 450 10.73 20.15 6.87
N LEU A 451 11.99 20.45 6.70
CA LEU A 451 13.10 19.51 6.72
C LEU A 451 14.08 19.91 7.83
N ASP A 452 14.22 19.04 8.81
CA ASP A 452 15.08 19.28 9.97
C ASP A 452 14.82 20.70 10.56
N GLU A 453 15.76 21.63 10.51
CA GLU A 453 15.66 22.98 11.09
C GLU A 453 14.95 24.01 10.17
N PHE A 454 14.70 23.66 8.90
CA PHE A 454 14.24 24.64 7.90
C PHE A 454 12.86 24.33 7.34
N THR A 455 12.02 25.36 7.29
CA THR A 455 10.71 25.30 6.66
C THR A 455 10.79 25.63 5.18
N PHE A 456 10.33 24.72 4.36
CA PHE A 456 10.05 24.87 2.93
C PHE A 456 8.57 24.62 2.69
N ARG A 457 8.07 24.93 1.50
CA ARG A 457 6.75 24.53 1.05
C ARG A 457 6.75 24.48 -0.48
N GLU A 458 6.98 23.29 -1.02
CA GLU A 458 7.05 23.06 -2.46
C GLU A 458 6.08 21.94 -2.87
N ARG A 459 5.50 22.06 -4.06
CA ARG A 459 4.60 21.08 -4.67
C ARG A 459 5.06 20.82 -6.08
N ALA A 460 5.13 19.56 -6.46
CA ALA A 460 5.55 19.15 -7.80
C ALA A 460 4.52 18.25 -8.47
N VAL A 461 4.37 18.41 -9.77
CA VAL A 461 3.64 17.52 -10.66
C VAL A 461 4.55 17.13 -11.82
N ARG A 462 4.47 15.89 -12.23
CA ARG A 462 5.29 15.32 -13.29
C ARG A 462 4.47 14.38 -14.18
N ASN A 463 4.66 14.46 -15.49
CA ASN A 463 4.29 13.44 -16.46
C ASN A 463 5.56 12.75 -17.02
N LYS A 464 5.47 11.99 -18.12
CA LYS A 464 6.64 11.32 -18.72
C LYS A 464 7.70 12.28 -19.28
N GLN A 465 7.33 13.51 -19.62
CA GLN A 465 8.23 14.46 -20.28
C GLN A 465 8.50 15.74 -19.48
N TYR A 466 7.47 16.28 -18.81
CA TYR A 466 7.58 17.57 -18.14
C TYR A 466 7.40 17.44 -16.63
N LYS A 467 8.11 18.29 -15.90
CA LYS A 467 7.94 18.49 -14.47
C LYS A 467 7.74 19.97 -14.16
N TYR A 468 6.72 20.26 -13.36
CA TYR A 468 6.47 21.58 -12.82
C TYR A 468 6.59 21.57 -11.30
N ILE A 469 7.29 22.57 -10.75
CA ILE A 469 7.44 22.81 -9.31
C ILE A 469 6.87 24.17 -8.98
N LEU A 470 5.93 24.20 -8.02
CA LEU A 470 5.40 25.40 -7.39
C LEU A 470 6.10 25.57 -6.04
N ASN A 471 6.87 26.64 -5.91
CA ASN A 471 7.49 27.05 -4.66
C ASN A 471 6.58 28.06 -3.95
N LEU A 472 5.94 27.64 -2.87
CA LEU A 472 5.03 28.47 -2.07
C LEU A 472 5.76 29.37 -1.06
N MET A 473 7.10 29.31 -1.01
CA MET A 473 7.97 30.16 -0.23
C MET A 473 9.10 30.74 -1.08
N PRO A 474 8.77 31.48 -2.17
CA PRO A 474 9.76 32.00 -3.10
C PRO A 474 10.74 32.93 -2.37
N GLY A 475 11.94 33.07 -2.94
CA GLY A 475 12.99 33.91 -2.37
C GLY A 475 13.88 33.21 -1.31
N LYS A 476 13.58 31.96 -0.93
CA LYS A 476 14.49 31.13 -0.12
C LYS A 476 15.38 30.27 -1.00
N PRO A 477 16.69 30.15 -0.68
CA PRO A 477 17.56 29.17 -1.32
C PRO A 477 17.10 27.72 -1.05
N GLY A 478 17.39 26.82 -1.98
CA GLY A 478 17.22 25.37 -1.75
C GLY A 478 18.27 24.83 -0.77
N ALA A 479 19.52 25.30 -0.92
CA ALA A 479 20.58 25.02 0.06
C ALA A 479 20.32 25.80 1.36
N GLN A 480 20.49 25.12 2.49
CA GLN A 480 20.43 25.65 3.85
C GLN A 480 21.47 24.88 4.68
N HIS A 481 21.96 25.49 5.77
CA HIS A 481 22.85 24.83 6.71
C HIS A 481 22.09 23.84 7.61
N ILE A 482 21.76 22.66 7.04
CA ILE A 482 21.13 21.57 7.80
C ILE A 482 22.22 20.81 8.53
N SER A 483 22.20 20.81 9.87
CA SER A 483 23.26 20.26 10.71
C SER A 483 23.58 18.78 10.42
N TYR A 484 22.58 17.99 10.05
CA TYR A 484 22.76 16.61 9.67
C TYR A 484 23.47 16.44 8.32
N ARG A 485 23.06 17.19 7.28
CA ARG A 485 23.66 17.15 5.94
C ARG A 485 25.06 17.76 5.90
N ASP A 486 25.29 18.78 6.71
CA ASP A 486 26.59 19.48 6.77
C ASP A 486 27.72 18.61 7.37
N GLN A 487 27.42 17.38 7.81
CA GLN A 487 28.41 16.37 8.14
C GLN A 487 29.06 15.72 6.89
N LEU A 488 28.47 15.90 5.69
CA LEU A 488 29.05 15.43 4.43
C LEU A 488 30.21 16.31 4.00
N PRO A 489 31.41 15.77 3.75
CA PRO A 489 32.54 16.54 3.24
C PRO A 489 32.21 17.33 1.98
N MET A 490 31.51 16.72 1.02
CA MET A 490 31.11 17.41 -0.20
C MET A 490 30.16 18.59 0.05
N MET A 491 29.30 18.53 1.07
CA MET A 491 28.41 19.65 1.36
C MET A 491 29.19 20.84 1.89
N MET A 492 30.17 20.61 2.75
CA MET A 492 31.07 21.65 3.26
C MET A 492 31.94 22.24 2.13
N GLU A 493 32.42 21.41 1.20
CA GLU A 493 33.13 21.87 0.00
C GLU A 493 32.24 22.74 -0.89
N LEU A 494 30.99 22.34 -1.12
CA LEU A 494 30.02 23.11 -1.89
C LEU A 494 29.77 24.50 -1.28
N TRP A 495 29.67 24.63 0.04
CA TRP A 495 29.59 25.92 0.73
C TRP A 495 30.84 26.77 0.51
N GLN A 496 32.04 26.19 0.64
CA GLN A 496 33.29 26.89 0.41
C GLN A 496 33.40 27.41 -1.04
N GLN A 497 33.05 26.60 -2.03
CA GLN A 497 33.05 27.01 -3.45
C GLN A 497 32.01 28.11 -3.74
N TYR A 498 30.84 28.06 -3.09
CA TYR A 498 29.82 29.11 -3.20
C TYR A 498 30.30 30.44 -2.61
N GLU A 499 30.81 30.43 -1.38
CA GLU A 499 31.34 31.61 -0.68
C GLU A 499 32.54 32.23 -1.39
N ALA A 500 33.37 31.41 -1.99
CA ALA A 500 34.53 31.85 -2.80
C ALA A 500 34.11 32.40 -4.18
N GLY A 501 32.84 32.26 -4.59
CA GLY A 501 32.37 32.71 -5.90
C GLY A 501 32.85 31.84 -7.07
N ASN A 502 33.27 30.60 -6.82
CA ASN A 502 33.80 29.70 -7.81
C ASN A 502 32.74 28.91 -8.60
N LEU A 503 31.50 28.93 -8.14
CA LEU A 503 30.39 28.20 -8.79
C LEU A 503 29.90 28.93 -10.04
N ASN A 504 29.68 28.19 -11.13
CA ASN A 504 28.99 28.72 -12.31
C ASN A 504 27.48 28.93 -12.06
N SER A 505 26.73 29.48 -13.00
CA SER A 505 25.31 29.81 -12.84
C SER A 505 24.43 28.58 -12.54
N VAL A 506 24.72 27.42 -13.13
CA VAL A 506 23.99 26.18 -12.89
C VAL A 506 24.22 25.66 -11.46
N GLN A 507 25.48 25.65 -11.04
CA GLN A 507 25.90 25.15 -9.72
C GLN A 507 25.41 26.08 -8.59
N ARG A 508 25.36 27.39 -8.87
CA ARG A 508 24.98 28.42 -7.91
C ARG A 508 23.47 28.50 -7.67
N PHE A 509 22.64 28.07 -8.64
CA PHE A 509 21.19 28.20 -8.61
C PHE A 509 20.54 27.65 -7.33
N TRP A 510 21.03 26.53 -6.81
CA TRP A 510 20.48 25.92 -5.60
C TRP A 510 20.79 26.70 -4.32
N PHE A 511 21.87 27.49 -4.32
CA PHE A 511 22.30 28.35 -3.21
C PHE A 511 21.67 29.74 -3.24
N GLU A 512 21.00 30.10 -4.32
CA GLU A 512 20.36 31.42 -4.50
C GLU A 512 18.85 31.35 -4.25
N PRO A 513 18.21 32.53 -4.04
CA PRO A 513 16.76 32.62 -3.92
C PRO A 513 16.05 31.98 -5.12
N ARG A 514 15.20 30.99 -4.85
CA ARG A 514 14.50 30.25 -5.89
C ARG A 514 13.23 30.98 -6.34
N PRO A 515 12.85 30.87 -7.63
CA PRO A 515 11.62 31.44 -8.16
C PRO A 515 10.38 30.71 -7.62
N GLU A 516 9.20 31.30 -7.84
CA GLU A 516 7.91 30.69 -7.52
C GLU A 516 7.58 29.51 -8.45
N HIS A 517 7.95 29.62 -9.74
CA HIS A 517 7.63 28.64 -10.76
C HIS A 517 8.89 28.07 -11.42
N GLU A 518 8.97 26.75 -11.49
CA GLU A 518 9.99 26.04 -12.24
C GLU A 518 9.31 25.03 -13.16
N LEU A 519 9.74 24.96 -14.42
CA LEU A 519 9.27 24.00 -15.44
C LEU A 519 10.48 23.38 -16.11
N TYR A 520 10.51 22.07 -16.22
CA TYR A 520 11.61 21.34 -16.84
C TYR A 520 11.10 20.35 -17.89
N ASP A 521 11.78 20.26 -19.03
CA ASP A 521 11.69 19.13 -19.97
C ASP A 521 12.71 18.08 -19.52
N ILE A 522 12.29 17.11 -18.74
CA ILE A 522 13.15 16.11 -18.09
C ILE A 522 13.69 15.05 -19.05
N VAL A 523 13.24 15.01 -20.29
CA VAL A 523 13.82 14.18 -21.36
C VAL A 523 15.04 14.90 -21.98
N ALA A 524 14.90 16.19 -22.25
CA ALA A 524 15.98 17.01 -22.80
C ALA A 524 16.97 17.48 -21.73
N ASP A 525 16.49 17.69 -20.51
CA ASP A 525 17.26 18.16 -19.34
C ASP A 525 17.05 17.24 -18.12
N PRO A 526 17.64 16.05 -18.09
CA PRO A 526 17.46 15.08 -17.01
C PRO A 526 18.04 15.54 -15.66
N TYR A 527 18.82 16.61 -15.65
CA TYR A 527 19.40 17.20 -14.44
C TYR A 527 18.60 18.40 -13.90
N GLU A 528 17.53 18.83 -14.58
CA GLU A 528 16.65 19.93 -14.17
C GLU A 528 17.44 21.20 -13.82
N VAL A 529 18.26 21.65 -14.77
CA VAL A 529 19.13 22.84 -14.64
C VAL A 529 18.70 23.99 -15.54
N ASN A 530 17.76 23.77 -16.47
CA ASN A 530 17.26 24.77 -17.40
C ASN A 530 15.75 25.03 -17.12
N ASN A 531 15.45 26.03 -16.29
CA ASN A 531 14.08 26.41 -15.97
C ASN A 531 13.38 27.09 -17.17
N LEU A 532 12.34 26.45 -17.72
CA LEU A 532 11.56 26.89 -18.89
C LEU A 532 10.33 27.73 -18.52
N ALA A 533 10.02 27.94 -17.21
CA ALA A 533 8.80 28.61 -16.78
C ALA A 533 8.66 30.06 -17.32
N GLY A 534 9.78 30.74 -17.59
CA GLY A 534 9.81 32.09 -18.18
C GLY A 534 9.82 32.12 -19.71
N ASN A 535 9.87 30.97 -20.41
CA ASN A 535 9.94 30.92 -21.86
C ASN A 535 8.52 30.88 -22.48
N PRO A 536 8.10 31.88 -23.29
CA PRO A 536 6.76 31.94 -23.89
C PRO A 536 6.39 30.74 -24.75
N GLU A 537 7.36 30.01 -25.31
CA GLU A 537 7.12 28.83 -26.14
C GLU A 537 6.51 27.68 -25.32
N TYR A 538 6.77 27.65 -24.01
CA TYR A 538 6.29 26.62 -23.08
C TYR A 538 5.06 27.05 -22.28
N SER A 539 4.46 28.22 -22.56
CA SER A 539 3.35 28.77 -21.77
C SER A 539 2.14 27.84 -21.66
N LYS A 540 1.79 27.15 -22.75
CA LYS A 540 0.67 26.17 -22.74
C LYS A 540 0.97 24.93 -21.90
N ILE A 541 2.21 24.46 -21.93
CA ILE A 541 2.66 23.33 -21.12
C ILE A 541 2.67 23.72 -19.65
N LEU A 542 3.19 24.91 -19.35
CA LEU A 542 3.17 25.46 -17.99
C LEU A 542 1.74 25.55 -17.45
N GLU A 543 0.78 26.10 -18.20
CA GLU A 543 -0.63 26.18 -17.83
C GLU A 543 -1.24 24.79 -17.61
N GLN A 544 -0.97 23.82 -18.46
CA GLN A 544 -1.43 22.44 -18.31
C GLN A 544 -0.92 21.80 -17.02
N MET A 545 0.37 21.96 -16.72
CA MET A 545 0.98 21.39 -15.53
C MET A 545 0.50 22.11 -14.25
N GLN A 546 0.30 23.42 -14.30
CA GLN A 546 -0.30 24.20 -13.20
C GLN A 546 -1.73 23.71 -12.91
N ASN A 547 -2.55 23.52 -13.93
CA ASN A 547 -3.92 23.03 -13.77
C ASN A 547 -3.95 21.61 -13.18
N ALA A 548 -3.05 20.72 -13.61
CA ALA A 548 -2.92 19.38 -13.07
C ALA A 548 -2.54 19.41 -11.57
N LEU A 549 -1.58 20.26 -11.20
CA LEU A 549 -1.16 20.44 -9.81
C LEU A 549 -2.27 21.00 -8.94
N GLU A 550 -3.00 22.02 -9.41
CA GLU A 550 -4.09 22.63 -8.65
C GLU A 550 -5.27 21.68 -8.48
N SER A 551 -5.61 20.89 -9.51
CA SER A 551 -6.61 19.84 -9.43
C SER A 551 -6.27 18.82 -8.35
N TRP A 552 -5.01 18.38 -8.29
CA TRP A 552 -4.54 17.47 -7.25
C TRP A 552 -4.60 18.10 -5.85
N ARG A 553 -4.12 19.33 -5.68
CA ARG A 553 -4.15 20.05 -4.39
C ARG A 553 -5.58 20.21 -3.87
N SER A 554 -6.52 20.53 -4.75
CA SER A 554 -7.93 20.72 -4.40
C SER A 554 -8.68 19.41 -4.12
N SER A 555 -8.12 18.25 -4.50
CA SER A 555 -8.77 16.93 -4.36
C SER A 555 -8.67 16.33 -2.96
N MET A 556 -7.87 16.92 -2.06
CA MET A 556 -7.62 16.39 -0.73
C MET A 556 -7.29 17.50 0.28
N PRO A 557 -7.39 17.24 1.61
CA PRO A 557 -6.88 18.16 2.62
C PRO A 557 -5.36 18.35 2.47
N ASP A 558 -4.86 19.57 2.60
CA ASP A 558 -3.43 19.89 2.73
C ASP A 558 -3.14 20.42 4.14
N TYR A 559 -2.61 19.54 5.01
CA TYR A 559 -2.27 19.91 6.39
C TYR A 559 -1.19 21.00 6.49
N SER A 560 -0.40 21.24 5.42
CA SER A 560 0.60 22.29 5.40
C SER A 560 0.01 23.72 5.33
N GLU A 561 -1.31 23.84 5.20
CA GLU A 561 -2.02 25.13 5.37
C GLU A 561 -2.10 25.57 6.83
N LYS A 562 -1.93 24.62 7.77
CA LYS A 562 -1.78 24.89 9.20
C LYS A 562 -0.30 25.07 9.56
N SER A 563 -0.02 25.90 10.56
CA SER A 563 1.31 25.90 11.17
C SER A 563 1.61 24.57 11.85
N GLU A 564 2.87 24.16 11.91
CA GLU A 564 3.26 22.91 12.57
C GLU A 564 2.89 22.89 14.05
N LEU A 565 2.95 24.03 14.73
CA LEU A 565 2.53 24.17 16.13
C LEU A 565 1.02 23.95 16.33
N GLU A 566 0.17 24.43 15.39
CA GLU A 566 -1.27 24.14 15.40
C GLU A 566 -1.53 22.66 15.22
N MET A 567 -0.83 22.00 14.28
CA MET A 567 -0.92 20.55 14.08
C MET A 567 -0.47 19.77 15.33
N ALA A 568 0.65 20.16 15.94
CA ALA A 568 1.15 19.54 17.16
C ALA A 568 0.11 19.61 18.30
N ARG A 569 -0.56 20.76 18.48
CA ARG A 569 -1.61 20.96 19.48
C ARG A 569 -2.89 20.17 19.17
N GLU A 570 -3.23 20.02 17.90
CA GLU A 570 -4.37 19.22 17.45
C GLU A 570 -4.13 17.73 17.69
N PHE A 571 -2.95 17.25 17.34
CA PHE A 571 -2.59 15.82 17.44
C PHE A 571 -2.29 15.40 18.88
N TRP A 572 -1.57 16.24 19.63
CA TRP A 572 -1.23 16.01 21.02
C TRP A 572 -1.62 17.22 21.89
N PRO A 573 -2.89 17.31 22.34
CA PRO A 573 -3.36 18.41 23.18
C PRO A 573 -2.48 18.60 24.42
N ASN A 574 -2.07 19.83 24.68
CA ASN A 574 -1.15 20.21 25.75
C ASN A 574 0.25 19.54 25.67
N GLY A 575 0.68 19.10 24.49
CA GLY A 575 1.96 18.41 24.28
C GLY A 575 2.02 17.00 24.90
N VAL A 576 0.88 16.39 25.23
CA VAL A 576 0.78 15.07 25.83
C VAL A 576 0.19 14.09 24.83
N GLN A 577 0.90 12.96 24.62
CA GLN A 577 0.40 11.88 23.75
C GLN A 577 -0.92 11.33 24.32
N PRO A 578 -2.04 11.39 23.57
CA PRO A 578 -3.29 10.77 23.99
C PRO A 578 -3.19 9.26 24.10
N VAL A 579 -4.02 8.66 24.93
CA VAL A 579 -4.12 7.19 25.13
C VAL A 579 -5.41 6.70 24.49
N THR A 580 -5.33 5.63 23.71
CA THR A 580 -6.49 4.97 23.12
C THR A 580 -7.38 4.38 24.21
N SER A 581 -8.69 4.47 24.07
CA SER A 581 -9.63 3.88 25.02
C SER A 581 -9.59 2.36 24.94
N PRO A 582 -9.68 1.63 26.08
CA PRO A 582 -9.67 0.17 26.06
C PRO A 582 -10.96 -0.38 25.41
N PRO A 583 -10.89 -1.54 24.73
CA PRO A 583 -12.05 -2.20 24.18
C PRO A 583 -12.87 -2.89 25.28
N VAL A 584 -14.11 -3.27 24.95
CA VAL A 584 -14.99 -4.05 25.83
C VAL A 584 -14.99 -5.53 25.39
N LEU A 585 -14.81 -6.45 26.34
CA LEU A 585 -14.92 -7.88 26.11
C LEU A 585 -16.36 -8.32 26.44
N GLU A 586 -17.08 -8.83 25.44
CA GLU A 586 -18.40 -9.44 25.59
C GLU A 586 -18.28 -10.95 25.44
N ILE A 587 -18.79 -11.68 26.44
CA ILE A 587 -18.75 -13.14 26.48
C ILE A 587 -20.19 -13.63 26.47
N SER A 588 -20.57 -14.38 25.43
CA SER A 588 -21.89 -15.00 25.34
C SER A 588 -21.97 -16.32 26.11
N ASN A 589 -23.19 -16.84 26.32
CA ASN A 589 -23.45 -18.09 27.05
C ASN A 589 -22.75 -19.33 26.45
N ASN A 590 -22.32 -19.28 25.17
CA ASN A 590 -21.58 -20.36 24.51
C ASN A 590 -20.07 -20.05 24.40
N ASN A 591 -19.53 -19.25 25.29
CA ASN A 591 -18.13 -18.84 25.34
C ASN A 591 -17.62 -18.13 24.08
N ARG A 592 -18.51 -17.58 23.24
CA ARG A 592 -18.13 -16.78 22.09
C ARG A 592 -17.72 -15.39 22.54
N ILE A 593 -16.50 -15.00 22.15
CA ILE A 593 -15.90 -13.70 22.47
C ILE A 593 -16.20 -12.71 21.34
N THR A 594 -16.80 -11.59 21.69
CA THR A 594 -16.89 -10.40 20.87
C THR A 594 -16.09 -9.28 21.54
N ILE A 595 -15.20 -8.63 20.78
CA ILE A 595 -14.39 -7.52 21.30
C ILE A 595 -14.88 -6.26 20.60
N VAL A 596 -15.47 -5.36 21.38
CA VAL A 596 -16.08 -4.13 20.88
C VAL A 596 -15.13 -2.96 21.14
N PRO A 597 -14.64 -2.27 20.09
CA PRO A 597 -13.84 -1.06 20.27
C PRO A 597 -14.68 0.08 20.82
N THR A 598 -14.08 0.99 21.58
CA THR A 598 -14.75 2.22 22.04
C THR A 598 -14.99 3.21 20.89
N ASP A 599 -14.00 3.38 20.01
CA ASP A 599 -14.17 4.01 18.69
C ASP A 599 -14.18 2.89 17.65
N SER A 600 -15.22 2.85 16.81
CA SER A 600 -15.42 1.78 15.80
C SER A 600 -14.26 1.59 14.84
N ASN A 601 -13.40 2.60 14.70
CA ASN A 601 -12.22 2.58 13.84
C ASN A 601 -10.93 2.19 14.57
N ASP A 602 -10.93 1.99 15.89
CA ASP A 602 -9.72 1.55 16.59
C ASP A 602 -9.32 0.13 16.17
N SER A 603 -8.01 -0.08 16.00
CA SER A 603 -7.47 -1.41 15.73
C SER A 603 -7.37 -2.21 17.04
N ILE A 604 -7.92 -3.42 17.03
CA ILE A 604 -7.99 -4.28 18.20
C ILE A 604 -7.01 -5.42 18.08
N GLY A 605 -6.21 -5.60 19.14
CA GLY A 605 -5.41 -6.81 19.35
C GLY A 605 -5.99 -7.66 20.47
N TYR A 606 -5.85 -8.98 20.33
CA TYR A 606 -6.19 -9.92 21.38
C TYR A 606 -5.16 -11.04 21.48
N ARG A 607 -5.13 -11.70 22.63
CA ARG A 607 -4.37 -12.92 22.82
C ARG A 607 -5.10 -13.87 23.78
N VAL A 608 -4.82 -15.15 23.63
CA VAL A 608 -5.36 -16.25 24.45
C VAL A 608 -4.21 -16.88 25.23
N ASN A 609 -4.38 -17.08 26.54
CA ASN A 609 -3.43 -17.75 27.42
C ASN A 609 -1.98 -17.19 27.33
N ASN A 610 -1.83 -15.86 27.31
CA ASN A 610 -0.54 -15.19 27.11
C ASN A 610 0.22 -15.55 25.83
N GLY A 611 -0.48 -16.05 24.80
CA GLY A 611 0.07 -16.29 23.48
C GLY A 611 0.44 -14.99 22.73
N ARG A 612 0.75 -15.10 21.45
CA ARG A 612 1.04 -13.92 20.60
C ARG A 612 -0.20 -13.03 20.46
N TRP A 613 0.02 -11.72 20.36
CA TRP A 613 -1.01 -10.76 19.99
C TRP A 613 -1.46 -11.01 18.54
N LYS A 614 -2.76 -11.26 18.36
CA LYS A 614 -3.43 -11.40 17.07
C LYS A 614 -4.27 -10.15 16.79
N ILE A 615 -4.45 -9.79 15.52
CA ILE A 615 -5.42 -8.76 15.14
C ILE A 615 -6.85 -9.33 15.24
N TYR A 616 -7.76 -8.57 15.84
CA TYR A 616 -9.16 -8.98 15.92
C TYR A 616 -9.93 -8.52 14.69
N SER A 617 -10.56 -9.45 13.99
CA SER A 617 -11.39 -9.19 12.81
C SER A 617 -12.82 -9.74 12.93
N ARG A 618 -13.04 -10.76 13.78
CA ARG A 618 -14.36 -11.39 13.96
C ARG A 618 -14.46 -12.12 15.30
N PRO A 619 -15.70 -12.32 15.80
CA PRO A 619 -15.95 -13.09 17.02
C PRO A 619 -15.44 -14.54 16.91
N PHE A 620 -14.86 -15.07 17.99
CA PHE A 620 -14.26 -16.41 18.04
C PHE A 620 -14.65 -17.12 19.34
N VAL A 621 -14.43 -18.45 19.39
CA VAL A 621 -14.62 -19.29 20.57
C VAL A 621 -13.26 -19.86 20.94
N PRO A 622 -12.65 -19.43 22.06
CA PRO A 622 -11.41 -20.01 22.57
C PRO A 622 -11.67 -21.33 23.32
N PRO A 623 -10.63 -22.12 23.62
CA PRO A 623 -10.76 -23.29 24.49
C PRO A 623 -11.36 -22.93 25.87
N VAL A 624 -12.08 -23.87 26.48
CA VAL A 624 -12.63 -23.74 27.83
C VAL A 624 -11.51 -23.48 28.83
N GLY A 625 -11.76 -22.65 29.85
CA GLY A 625 -10.74 -22.27 30.83
C GLY A 625 -9.64 -21.32 30.35
N SER A 626 -9.82 -20.73 29.14
CA SER A 626 -8.84 -19.77 28.61
C SER A 626 -8.95 -18.39 29.26
N SER A 627 -7.80 -17.73 29.43
CA SER A 627 -7.70 -16.31 29.74
C SER A 627 -7.60 -15.50 28.44
N ILE A 628 -8.45 -14.49 28.25
CA ILE A 628 -8.50 -13.61 27.09
C ILE A 628 -8.00 -12.23 27.49
N GLN A 629 -7.09 -11.68 26.71
CA GLN A 629 -6.64 -10.29 26.87
C GLN A 629 -6.87 -9.53 25.57
N ALA A 630 -7.28 -8.27 25.68
CA ALA A 630 -7.46 -7.39 24.54
C ALA A 630 -6.95 -5.97 24.82
N LYS A 631 -6.52 -5.29 23.75
CA LYS A 631 -6.12 -3.88 23.76
C LYS A 631 -6.48 -3.23 22.43
N ALA A 632 -6.51 -1.90 22.41
CA ALA A 632 -6.81 -1.10 21.23
C ALA A 632 -5.66 -0.14 20.90
N VAL A 633 -5.57 0.28 19.63
CA VAL A 633 -4.64 1.32 19.21
C VAL A 633 -5.24 2.20 18.10
N ARG A 634 -5.05 3.51 18.23
CA ARG A 634 -5.17 4.53 17.20
C ARG A 634 -3.77 5.01 16.82
N TYR A 635 -3.46 5.11 15.51
CA TYR A 635 -2.13 5.54 15.07
C TYR A 635 -1.78 6.95 15.60
N GLY A 636 -0.56 7.12 16.07
CA GLY A 636 -0.07 8.35 16.70
C GLY A 636 -0.43 8.51 18.19
N TRP A 637 -1.37 7.73 18.71
CA TRP A 637 -1.72 7.65 20.13
C TRP A 637 -0.98 6.50 20.83
N ALA A 638 -0.91 6.55 22.14
CA ALA A 638 -0.46 5.41 22.95
C ALA A 638 -1.51 4.29 22.93
N GLU A 639 -1.05 3.04 23.03
CA GLU A 639 -1.94 1.88 23.15
C GLU A 639 -2.82 1.98 24.40
N SER A 640 -4.00 1.38 24.35
CA SER A 640 -4.91 1.32 25.49
C SER A 640 -4.34 0.42 26.61
N PRO A 641 -4.79 0.58 27.85
CA PRO A 641 -4.67 -0.47 28.85
C PRO A 641 -5.22 -1.79 28.34
N VAL A 642 -4.62 -2.91 28.82
CA VAL A 642 -5.07 -4.27 28.51
C VAL A 642 -6.31 -4.58 29.37
N VAL A 643 -7.38 -5.03 28.73
CA VAL A 643 -8.53 -5.63 29.41
C VAL A 643 -8.42 -7.15 29.38
N SER A 644 -8.88 -7.82 30.44
CA SER A 644 -8.78 -9.28 30.57
C SER A 644 -10.09 -9.89 31.04
N ALA A 645 -10.36 -11.13 30.63
CA ALA A 645 -11.45 -11.94 31.10
C ALA A 645 -11.04 -13.42 31.10
N ASP A 646 -11.39 -14.13 32.17
CA ASP A 646 -11.18 -15.58 32.29
C ASP A 646 -12.50 -16.30 31.96
N LEU A 647 -12.43 -17.33 31.13
CA LEU A 647 -13.57 -18.18 30.83
C LEU A 647 -13.73 -19.25 31.93
N PRO A 648 -14.96 -19.59 32.31
CA PRO A 648 -15.20 -20.67 33.25
C PRO A 648 -14.67 -22.01 32.71
N GLU A 649 -14.30 -22.89 33.67
CA GLU A 649 -13.88 -24.27 33.37
C GLU A 649 -15.01 -25.12 32.75
#